data_6b81013e81f1ff916ca776974a79ea0f
#
_entry.id   6b81013e81f1ff916ca776974a79ea0f
#
_cell.length_a   1.000
_cell.length_b   1.000
_cell.length_c   1.000
_cell.angle_alpha   90.00
_cell.angle_beta   90.00
_cell.angle_gamma   90.00
#
_symmetry.space_group_name_H-M   'P 1'
#
loop_
_entity.id
_entity.type
_entity.pdbx_description
1 polymer ?
#
loop_
_entity_poly.entity_id
_entity_poly.type
_entity_poly.pdbx_seq_one_letter_code
_entity_poly.pdbx_strand_id
1 'polypeptide(L)'
;MSLIKFKNLISLFNFITLLLLCCSSFTTSSSQQSMKDNETLSSNSGNFTLGFFTPQNSTNRYVGIWCKTQDFVIWVANRNQPLINDSSGVLTISNDGNLVVLNGQKDVTWSSSLTNATSKTNSSFTLSDYGSLVLSETTTGNTIWESFQQPSNALLPSMEFTSNMKLTSWKTPSDPSTGSFSLSIERLKVPEVFIWNRTRPYWRSGPWNGQIFIGVQDMKMLYLNGFHFEKDINRGTVDLNFRADDYGLVIYALNPQGQMHENSWSIEKEQWIDTWTNRRSDCDVYGFCGPFGICNSEGSPICSCLEGFEQRNQQEWNQKNWTNGCVRKELLQCENAKNQSKSSQRNEADSFLKLSNVKVPDFAELSSNEQDECKNQCLMNCSCTAYSYATDIGCMSWNGNLTDIQQFQTGGTDLYIRVPYVELDISDKGHKGTITIAVSFSIVSIGIIVIVIVAYFIWIKDSKSERKKKLHTIFRFHKIEKPEEHTSDNVNGELSQAKLQELLLFNFEKLATATNNFHSSNKLGQGGFGPVYKGILQDGKEIAVKRLSISSGQGLKEFMNEVVVISKLQHRNLVRLLGCCTERNEKMLMYEFMPNGSLDAYIFDSSRNKLLDWEKRFSIIEGIARGLVYLHRDSRLKIIHRDLKASNILLDEEMNPKISDFGMARIFGVSEDHANTQRIVGTYGYMAPEYAMQGVFSDKSDVFSFGVLLIEIVCGRRNSSFYEHENSLTLLGFAWTQWREGNIVCLIEPEIYDHNHHKEILRCIHIGLLCVQESAIDRPTMATVISMLNSEIMEIPPARQPAFLLMQNMMNTVCSEERNEVYSNNAVSITDLHGR
;
A
#
# COMPACT_ATOMS: atom_id res chain seq x y z
N MET A 1 -48.27 -47.53 33.59
CA MET A 1 -47.13 -46.65 34.07
C MET A 1 -45.75 -47.31 33.84
N SER A 2 -45.63 -48.45 33.22
CA SER A 2 -44.34 -49.14 32.97
C SER A 2 -43.75 -48.90 31.56
N LEU A 3 -44.56 -48.67 30.51
CA LEU A 3 -44.11 -48.49 29.15
C LEU A 3 -43.52 -47.07 28.81
N ILE A 4 -43.92 -46.05 29.57
CA ILE A 4 -43.43 -44.67 29.39
C ILE A 4 -42.03 -44.53 29.99
N LYS A 5 -41.71 -45.23 31.10
CA LYS A 5 -40.36 -45.23 31.68
C LYS A 5 -39.33 -45.94 30.79
N PHE A 6 -39.75 -46.96 30.01
CA PHE A 6 -38.84 -47.69 29.12
C PHE A 6 -38.48 -46.86 27.83
N LYS A 7 -39.43 -46.11 27.27
CA LYS A 7 -39.19 -45.24 26.15
C LYS A 7 -38.25 -44.07 26.49
N ASN A 8 -38.39 -43.51 27.71
CA ASN A 8 -37.50 -42.43 28.16
C ASN A 8 -36.07 -42.95 28.46
N LEU A 9 -35.92 -44.21 28.89
CA LEU A 9 -34.62 -44.80 29.13
C LEU A 9 -33.87 -45.10 27.82
N ILE A 10 -34.57 -45.55 26.76
CA ILE A 10 -33.98 -45.78 25.43
C ILE A 10 -33.63 -44.45 24.74
N SER A 11 -34.44 -43.40 24.92
CA SER A 11 -34.16 -42.07 24.42
C SER A 11 -32.94 -41.45 25.12
N LEU A 12 -32.80 -41.67 26.43
CA LEU A 12 -31.65 -41.21 27.22
C LEU A 12 -30.38 -41.98 26.83
N PHE A 13 -30.46 -43.26 26.57
CA PHE A 13 -29.33 -44.08 26.12
C PHE A 13 -28.87 -43.71 24.70
N ASN A 14 -29.81 -43.45 23.78
CA ASN A 14 -29.47 -42.92 22.43
C ASN A 14 -28.89 -41.51 22.47
N PHE A 15 -29.32 -40.66 23.40
CA PHE A 15 -28.76 -39.31 23.57
C PHE A 15 -27.36 -39.39 24.17
N ILE A 16 -27.11 -40.30 25.13
CA ILE A 16 -25.77 -40.49 25.72
C ILE A 16 -24.82 -41.13 24.72
N THR A 17 -25.29 -42.11 23.88
CA THR A 17 -24.44 -42.67 22.80
C THR A 17 -24.16 -41.66 21.70
N LEU A 18 -25.11 -40.76 21.37
CA LEU A 18 -24.88 -39.67 20.44
C LEU A 18 -23.91 -38.64 21.00
N LEU A 19 -23.99 -38.32 22.30
CA LEU A 19 -23.05 -37.46 23.03
C LEU A 19 -21.65 -38.07 23.13
N LEU A 20 -21.54 -39.38 23.35
CA LEU A 20 -20.25 -40.09 23.35
C LEU A 20 -19.64 -40.20 21.96
N LEU A 21 -20.45 -40.31 20.91
CA LEU A 21 -19.99 -40.21 19.51
C LEU A 21 -19.58 -38.78 19.10
N CYS A 22 -20.20 -37.75 19.66
CA CYS A 22 -19.76 -36.35 19.47
C CYS A 22 -18.53 -35.99 20.31
N CYS A 23 -18.27 -36.64 21.44
CA CYS A 23 -17.06 -36.42 22.24
C CYS A 23 -15.83 -37.16 21.74
N SER A 24 -15.95 -38.04 20.74
CA SER A 24 -14.79 -38.75 20.15
C SER A 24 -14.13 -38.02 18.98
N SER A 25 -14.47 -36.72 18.73
CA SER A 25 -13.86 -35.92 17.71
C SER A 25 -12.96 -34.80 18.30
N PHE A 26 -12.36 -35.02 19.47
CA PHE A 26 -11.14 -34.28 19.80
C PHE A 26 -9.97 -34.99 19.10
N THR A 27 -9.65 -34.59 17.88
CA THR A 27 -8.42 -34.98 17.21
C THR A 27 -7.26 -34.34 17.95
N THR A 28 -6.72 -35.05 18.92
CA THR A 28 -5.37 -34.79 19.41
C THR A 28 -4.43 -35.01 18.23
N SER A 29 -3.53 -34.08 17.98
CA SER A 29 -2.40 -34.23 17.06
C SER A 29 -1.71 -35.57 17.38
N SER A 30 -1.98 -36.59 16.57
CA SER A 30 -1.40 -37.93 16.81
C SER A 30 0.01 -37.91 16.27
N SER A 31 1.00 -37.95 17.15
CA SER A 31 2.38 -38.22 16.76
C SER A 31 2.45 -39.65 16.19
N GLN A 32 2.97 -39.78 14.96
CA GLN A 32 3.07 -41.07 14.29
C GLN A 32 4.55 -41.49 14.13
N GLN A 33 4.79 -42.80 14.11
CA GLN A 33 6.09 -43.38 13.77
C GLN A 33 6.09 -44.04 12.39
N SER A 34 4.90 -44.33 11.84
CA SER A 34 4.73 -44.99 10.55
C SER A 34 3.35 -44.66 9.97
N MET A 35 3.25 -44.50 8.66
CA MET A 35 2.01 -44.26 7.90
C MET A 35 2.05 -45.06 6.60
N LYS A 36 1.00 -45.86 6.34
CA LYS A 36 0.85 -46.67 5.13
C LYS A 36 0.15 -45.88 4.02
N ASP A 37 0.21 -46.40 2.80
CA ASP A 37 -0.35 -45.77 1.60
C ASP A 37 -1.82 -45.37 1.71
N ASN A 38 -2.63 -46.12 2.43
CA ASN A 38 -4.06 -45.81 2.63
C ASN A 38 -4.36 -44.96 3.85
N GLU A 39 -3.36 -44.49 4.56
CA GLU A 39 -3.46 -43.61 5.72
C GLU A 39 -3.11 -42.16 5.37
N THR A 40 -3.69 -41.23 6.09
CA THR A 40 -3.38 -39.82 6.00
C THR A 40 -3.19 -39.21 7.39
N LEU A 41 -2.37 -38.19 7.47
CA LEU A 41 -2.17 -37.35 8.66
C LEU A 41 -2.59 -35.93 8.36
N SER A 42 -3.58 -35.43 9.09
CA SER A 42 -4.05 -34.03 8.93
C SER A 42 -3.46 -33.13 10.02
N SER A 43 -3.22 -31.87 9.69
CA SER A 43 -2.91 -30.81 10.67
C SER A 43 -4.10 -30.59 11.61
N ASN A 44 -3.85 -29.99 12.80
CA ASN A 44 -4.94 -29.73 13.77
C ASN A 44 -6.00 -28.78 13.19
N SER A 45 -5.60 -27.80 12.38
CA SER A 45 -6.50 -26.89 11.67
C SER A 45 -7.31 -27.57 10.55
N GLY A 46 -6.95 -28.80 10.13
CA GLY A 46 -7.53 -29.47 8.98
C GLY A 46 -7.22 -28.84 7.62
N ASN A 47 -6.29 -27.88 7.57
CA ASN A 47 -5.92 -27.21 6.33
C ASN A 47 -4.95 -28.03 5.48
N PHE A 48 -4.07 -28.78 6.11
CA PHE A 48 -3.03 -29.56 5.46
C PHE A 48 -3.20 -31.05 5.73
N THR A 49 -2.88 -31.86 4.74
CA THR A 49 -2.92 -33.32 4.83
C THR A 49 -1.66 -33.91 4.19
N LEU A 50 -1.00 -34.79 4.92
CA LEU A 50 0.10 -35.65 4.48
C LEU A 50 -0.45 -37.01 4.08
N GLY A 51 -0.02 -37.53 2.96
CA GLY A 51 -0.43 -38.86 2.52
C GLY A 51 0.22 -39.26 1.22
N PHE A 52 -0.16 -40.47 0.76
CA PHE A 52 0.21 -40.93 -0.57
C PHE A 52 -0.77 -40.40 -1.62
N PHE A 53 -0.28 -39.90 -2.73
CA PHE A 53 -1.12 -39.39 -3.80
C PHE A 53 -0.60 -39.82 -5.17
N THR A 54 -1.47 -39.76 -6.17
CA THR A 54 -1.14 -40.01 -7.59
C THR A 54 -1.54 -38.76 -8.36
N PRO A 55 -0.61 -38.10 -9.07
CA PRO A 55 -0.94 -36.97 -9.94
C PRO A 55 -1.93 -37.38 -11.04
N GLN A 56 -2.74 -36.43 -11.50
CA GLN A 56 -3.68 -36.66 -12.61
C GLN A 56 -2.96 -37.23 -13.83
N ASN A 57 -3.54 -38.24 -14.49
CA ASN A 57 -2.96 -38.91 -15.64
C ASN A 57 -1.59 -39.60 -15.39
N SER A 58 -1.32 -40.03 -14.17
CA SER A 58 -0.14 -40.79 -13.77
C SER A 58 -0.53 -42.11 -13.09
N THR A 59 0.38 -43.08 -13.08
CA THR A 59 0.26 -44.32 -12.27
C THR A 59 1.30 -44.34 -11.15
N ASN A 60 2.14 -43.33 -11.08
CA ASN A 60 3.18 -43.21 -10.07
C ASN A 60 2.61 -42.70 -8.75
N ARG A 61 3.08 -43.29 -7.65
CA ARG A 61 2.67 -42.88 -6.29
C ARG A 61 3.77 -42.07 -5.61
N TYR A 62 3.37 -41.06 -4.90
CA TYR A 62 4.26 -40.13 -4.18
C TYR A 62 3.73 -39.90 -2.76
N VAL A 63 4.61 -39.65 -1.81
CA VAL A 63 4.29 -39.08 -0.51
C VAL A 63 4.36 -37.56 -0.62
N GLY A 64 3.29 -36.87 -0.27
CA GLY A 64 3.23 -35.42 -0.34
C GLY A 64 2.29 -34.79 0.68
N ILE A 65 2.41 -33.49 0.77
CA ILE A 65 1.51 -32.64 1.55
C ILE A 65 0.68 -31.82 0.57
N TRP A 66 -0.62 -31.84 0.76
CA TRP A 66 -1.55 -30.98 0.01
C TRP A 66 -2.34 -30.09 0.95
N CYS A 67 -2.86 -29.02 0.38
CA CYS A 67 -3.60 -28.01 1.12
C CYS A 67 -5.05 -27.98 0.65
N LYS A 68 -6.02 -28.14 1.55
CA LYS A 68 -7.47 -28.19 1.33
C LYS A 68 -7.90 -29.32 0.38
N THR A 69 -7.41 -29.36 -0.84
CA THR A 69 -7.75 -30.37 -1.86
C THR A 69 -6.51 -31.12 -2.31
N GLN A 70 -6.65 -32.40 -2.60
CA GLN A 70 -5.52 -33.24 -3.05
C GLN A 70 -4.89 -32.77 -4.37
N ASP A 71 -5.58 -31.98 -5.14
CA ASP A 71 -5.07 -31.40 -6.38
C ASP A 71 -4.06 -30.27 -6.14
N PHE A 72 -4.02 -29.68 -4.93
CA PHE A 72 -3.09 -28.61 -4.60
C PHE A 72 -1.95 -29.09 -3.68
N VAL A 73 -1.00 -29.83 -4.28
CA VAL A 73 0.17 -30.38 -3.59
C VAL A 73 1.24 -29.32 -3.42
N ILE A 74 1.73 -29.13 -2.19
CA ILE A 74 2.69 -28.10 -1.79
C ILE A 74 4.11 -28.66 -1.55
N TRP A 75 4.22 -29.94 -1.23
CA TRP A 75 5.49 -30.62 -0.98
C TRP A 75 5.43 -32.08 -1.36
N VAL A 76 6.54 -32.64 -1.88
CA VAL A 76 6.65 -34.06 -2.29
C VAL A 76 7.99 -34.62 -1.86
N ALA A 77 7.98 -35.69 -1.06
CA ALA A 77 9.18 -36.36 -0.57
C ALA A 77 9.95 -37.05 -1.71
N ASN A 78 9.40 -38.10 -2.29
CA ASN A 78 10.03 -38.99 -3.26
C ASN A 78 9.82 -38.51 -4.71
N ARG A 79 9.86 -37.16 -4.96
CA ARG A 79 9.50 -36.57 -6.25
C ARG A 79 10.31 -37.09 -7.44
N ASN A 80 11.58 -37.49 -7.23
CA ASN A 80 12.47 -38.00 -8.26
C ASN A 80 12.53 -39.54 -8.32
N GLN A 81 11.97 -40.25 -7.34
CA GLN A 81 11.91 -41.70 -7.25
C GLN A 81 10.51 -42.16 -6.85
N PRO A 82 9.54 -42.16 -7.77
CA PRO A 82 8.18 -42.57 -7.49
C PRO A 82 8.07 -44.08 -7.18
N LEU A 83 7.01 -44.45 -6.46
CA LEU A 83 6.59 -45.81 -6.38
C LEU A 83 5.79 -46.14 -7.65
N ILE A 84 6.34 -47.02 -8.50
CA ILE A 84 5.80 -47.34 -9.81
C ILE A 84 4.80 -48.49 -9.70
N ASN A 85 3.53 -48.25 -9.98
CA ASN A 85 2.44 -49.23 -9.85
C ASN A 85 2.43 -49.94 -8.49
N ASP A 86 2.87 -49.29 -7.42
CA ASP A 86 3.03 -49.84 -6.09
C ASP A 86 2.19 -49.03 -5.09
N SER A 87 1.15 -49.66 -4.51
CA SER A 87 0.26 -49.06 -3.51
C SER A 87 0.54 -49.60 -2.09
N SER A 88 1.69 -50.25 -1.90
CA SER A 88 2.10 -50.82 -0.60
C SER A 88 3.22 -49.98 0.06
N GLY A 89 3.38 -48.73 -0.35
CA GLY A 89 4.35 -47.82 0.20
C GLY A 89 4.13 -47.49 1.69
N VAL A 90 5.21 -47.21 2.39
CA VAL A 90 5.19 -46.84 3.81
C VAL A 90 6.11 -45.66 4.05
N LEU A 91 5.61 -44.60 4.69
CA LEU A 91 6.40 -43.52 5.31
C LEU A 91 6.71 -43.96 6.74
N THR A 92 7.95 -44.06 7.14
CA THR A 92 8.33 -44.53 8.49
C THR A 92 9.66 -43.94 8.95
N ILE A 93 9.94 -44.05 10.24
CA ILE A 93 11.22 -43.71 10.82
C ILE A 93 12.09 -44.97 10.77
N SER A 94 13.27 -44.87 10.13
CA SER A 94 14.26 -45.94 10.04
C SER A 94 15.04 -46.13 11.37
N ASN A 95 15.83 -47.20 11.45
CA ASN A 95 16.57 -47.50 12.69
C ASN A 95 17.66 -46.48 13.02
N ASP A 96 18.15 -45.76 12.01
CA ASP A 96 19.09 -44.65 12.12
C ASP A 96 18.43 -43.29 12.40
N GLY A 97 17.10 -43.28 12.65
CA GLY A 97 16.34 -42.08 13.00
C GLY A 97 15.90 -41.21 11.83
N ASN A 98 16.20 -41.60 10.58
CA ASN A 98 15.73 -40.88 9.43
C ASN A 98 14.25 -41.17 9.12
N LEU A 99 13.54 -40.14 8.64
CA LEU A 99 12.22 -40.35 8.04
C LEU A 99 12.44 -40.85 6.60
N VAL A 100 11.85 -42.00 6.24
CA VAL A 100 12.07 -42.66 4.95
C VAL A 100 10.77 -43.08 4.30
N VAL A 101 10.73 -43.06 2.97
CA VAL A 101 9.67 -43.67 2.17
C VAL A 101 10.19 -45.01 1.64
N LEU A 102 9.45 -46.07 1.96
CA LEU A 102 9.74 -47.44 1.53
C LEU A 102 8.75 -47.87 0.44
N ASN A 103 9.23 -48.62 -0.56
CA ASN A 103 8.38 -49.33 -1.52
C ASN A 103 7.88 -50.66 -0.94
N GLY A 104 7.05 -51.40 -1.68
CA GLY A 104 6.53 -52.69 -1.23
C GLY A 104 7.61 -53.78 -1.03
N GLN A 105 8.81 -53.59 -1.57
CA GLN A 105 9.99 -54.47 -1.38
C GLN A 105 10.83 -54.04 -0.18
N LYS A 106 10.45 -52.96 0.51
CA LYS A 106 11.14 -52.29 1.63
C LYS A 106 12.42 -51.57 1.23
N ASP A 107 12.62 -51.25 -0.06
CA ASP A 107 13.71 -50.39 -0.49
C ASP A 107 13.38 -48.93 -0.16
N VAL A 108 14.41 -48.19 0.22
CA VAL A 108 14.31 -46.74 0.50
C VAL A 108 14.26 -45.94 -0.80
N THR A 109 13.15 -45.31 -1.10
CA THR A 109 12.98 -44.44 -2.25
C THR A 109 13.23 -42.96 -1.92
N TRP A 110 13.16 -42.59 -0.62
CA TRP A 110 13.49 -41.26 -0.14
C TRP A 110 13.88 -41.29 1.34
N SER A 111 14.75 -40.36 1.75
CA SER A 111 15.18 -40.19 3.14
C SER A 111 15.37 -38.72 3.49
N SER A 112 15.09 -38.33 4.76
CA SER A 112 15.42 -37.02 5.32
C SER A 112 16.92 -36.73 5.36
N SER A 113 17.76 -37.74 5.23
CA SER A 113 19.25 -37.68 5.08
C SER A 113 19.95 -36.93 6.22
N LEU A 114 19.54 -37.18 7.46
CA LEU A 114 20.16 -36.61 8.65
C LEU A 114 21.50 -37.30 8.96
N THR A 115 22.54 -36.52 9.18
CA THR A 115 23.90 -37.05 9.47
C THR A 115 24.06 -37.49 10.93
N ASN A 116 23.24 -36.99 11.87
CA ASN A 116 23.31 -37.22 13.31
C ASN A 116 21.92 -37.55 13.88
N ALA A 117 21.19 -38.47 13.28
CA ALA A 117 19.85 -38.79 13.73
C ALA A 117 19.86 -39.60 15.06
N THR A 118 18.89 -39.32 15.90
CA THR A 118 18.64 -40.08 17.14
C THR A 118 18.01 -41.41 16.82
N SER A 119 18.12 -42.41 17.72
CA SER A 119 17.58 -43.73 17.45
C SER A 119 16.04 -43.70 17.24
N LYS A 120 15.49 -44.61 16.44
CA LYS A 120 14.07 -44.75 16.10
C LYS A 120 13.12 -44.72 17.31
N THR A 121 13.57 -45.17 18.46
CA THR A 121 12.72 -45.33 19.66
C THR A 121 12.29 -44.01 20.29
N ASN A 122 12.95 -42.89 19.94
CA ASN A 122 12.75 -41.60 20.55
C ASN A 122 12.22 -40.53 19.60
N SER A 123 11.79 -40.90 18.39
CA SER A 123 11.33 -39.92 17.38
C SER A 123 9.92 -40.20 16.90
N SER A 124 9.21 -39.11 16.57
CA SER A 124 7.87 -39.14 15.93
C SER A 124 7.75 -37.99 14.93
N PHE A 125 6.85 -38.17 13.96
CA PHE A 125 6.55 -37.10 13.01
C PHE A 125 5.12 -36.59 13.16
N THR A 126 4.94 -35.30 12.91
CA THR A 126 3.65 -34.58 12.97
C THR A 126 3.54 -33.63 11.79
N LEU A 127 2.31 -33.26 11.43
CA LEU A 127 2.05 -32.20 10.43
C LEU A 127 1.59 -30.93 11.15
N SER A 128 2.36 -29.88 10.99
CA SER A 128 2.05 -28.59 11.64
C SER A 128 0.88 -27.87 10.97
N ASP A 129 0.26 -26.93 11.69
CA ASP A 129 -0.83 -26.10 11.16
C ASP A 129 -0.37 -25.08 10.08
N TYR A 130 0.96 -24.95 9.88
CA TYR A 130 1.58 -24.17 8.80
C TYR A 130 1.93 -25.01 7.55
N GLY A 131 1.68 -26.33 7.57
CA GLY A 131 1.95 -27.21 6.43
C GLY A 131 3.35 -27.82 6.40
N SER A 132 4.15 -27.71 7.48
CA SER A 132 5.44 -28.37 7.59
C SER A 132 5.28 -29.77 8.21
N LEU A 133 5.87 -30.79 7.57
CA LEU A 133 6.09 -32.10 8.17
C LEU A 133 7.30 -32.01 9.09
N VAL A 134 7.10 -32.25 10.37
CA VAL A 134 8.11 -32.09 11.43
C VAL A 134 8.47 -33.43 12.01
N LEU A 135 9.73 -33.79 12.02
CA LEU A 135 10.30 -34.91 12.77
C LEU A 135 10.89 -34.38 14.07
N SER A 136 10.38 -34.85 15.20
CA SER A 136 10.77 -34.39 16.53
C SER A 136 11.14 -35.53 17.47
N GLU A 137 11.96 -35.24 18.47
CA GLU A 137 12.26 -36.13 19.54
C GLU A 137 11.06 -36.25 20.51
N THR A 138 10.60 -37.45 20.79
CA THR A 138 9.38 -37.69 21.58
C THR A 138 9.53 -37.25 23.05
N THR A 139 10.77 -37.27 23.60
CA THR A 139 11.06 -36.99 24.99
C THR A 139 11.21 -35.51 25.28
N THR A 140 11.82 -34.77 24.38
CA THR A 140 12.13 -33.33 24.56
C THR A 140 11.21 -32.43 23.74
N GLY A 141 10.56 -32.97 22.71
CA GLY A 141 9.80 -32.19 21.75
C GLY A 141 10.66 -31.38 20.75
N ASN A 142 11.98 -31.52 20.82
CA ASN A 142 12.88 -30.77 19.93
C ASN A 142 12.72 -31.20 18.47
N THR A 143 12.65 -30.24 17.57
CA THR A 143 12.63 -30.48 16.13
C THR A 143 14.00 -30.97 15.64
N ILE A 144 13.99 -32.14 15.00
CA ILE A 144 15.18 -32.78 14.40
C ILE A 144 15.28 -32.40 12.91
N TRP A 145 14.15 -32.36 12.22
CA TRP A 145 14.06 -32.05 10.80
C TRP A 145 12.64 -31.55 10.45
N GLU A 146 12.56 -30.73 9.42
CA GLU A 146 11.28 -30.30 8.88
C GLU A 146 11.30 -30.14 7.35
N SER A 147 10.15 -30.35 6.71
CA SER A 147 10.01 -30.28 5.26
C SER A 147 10.26 -28.89 4.68
N PHE A 148 10.10 -27.83 5.47
CA PHE A 148 10.36 -26.45 5.05
C PHE A 148 11.85 -26.21 4.73
N GLN A 149 12.77 -27.00 5.30
CA GLN A 149 14.19 -26.92 4.97
C GLN A 149 14.53 -27.47 3.58
N GLN A 150 13.62 -28.27 2.99
CA GLN A 150 13.76 -28.89 1.66
C GLN A 150 12.49 -28.67 0.83
N PRO A 151 12.18 -27.40 0.47
CA PRO A 151 10.94 -27.07 -0.23
C PRO A 151 10.88 -27.72 -1.63
N SER A 152 9.68 -27.98 -2.10
CA SER A 152 9.41 -28.42 -3.47
C SER A 152 9.28 -27.21 -4.40
N ASN A 153 8.05 -26.85 -4.72
CA ASN A 153 7.71 -25.77 -5.66
C ASN A 153 6.83 -24.67 -5.05
N ALA A 154 6.51 -24.77 -3.76
CA ALA A 154 5.64 -23.84 -3.08
C ALA A 154 6.36 -23.12 -1.93
N LEU A 155 6.02 -21.82 -1.74
CA LEU A 155 6.36 -20.99 -0.60
C LEU A 155 5.09 -20.76 0.21
N LEU A 156 5.14 -21.08 1.50
CA LEU A 156 4.02 -21.03 2.43
C LEU A 156 4.21 -19.90 3.46
N PRO A 157 3.12 -19.40 4.06
CA PRO A 157 3.20 -18.50 5.20
C PRO A 157 4.03 -19.11 6.32
N SER A 158 4.79 -18.27 7.00
CA SER A 158 5.69 -18.68 8.11
C SER A 158 6.85 -19.59 7.71
N MET A 159 7.04 -19.84 6.42
CA MET A 159 8.23 -20.54 5.91
C MET A 159 9.37 -19.54 5.78
N GLU A 160 10.50 -19.81 6.44
CA GLU A 160 11.75 -19.08 6.25
C GLU A 160 12.44 -19.59 5.00
N PHE A 161 12.33 -18.84 3.91
CA PHE A 161 12.99 -19.18 2.65
C PHE A 161 14.34 -18.46 2.57
N THR A 162 15.41 -19.18 2.82
CA THR A 162 16.76 -18.61 2.90
C THR A 162 17.44 -18.54 1.54
N SER A 163 18.45 -17.69 1.42
CA SER A 163 19.27 -17.58 0.19
C SER A 163 19.99 -18.87 -0.22
N ASN A 164 20.08 -19.86 0.66
CA ASN A 164 20.64 -21.18 0.35
C ASN A 164 19.63 -22.18 -0.19
N MET A 165 18.34 -21.84 -0.14
CA MET A 165 17.24 -22.67 -0.61
C MET A 165 16.86 -22.37 -2.04
N LYS A 166 16.22 -23.35 -2.70
CA LYS A 166 15.63 -23.20 -4.03
C LYS A 166 14.28 -23.88 -4.10
N LEU A 167 13.27 -23.13 -4.57
CA LEU A 167 12.05 -23.79 -5.06
C LEU A 167 12.35 -24.35 -6.46
N THR A 168 11.86 -25.53 -6.75
CA THR A 168 12.01 -26.14 -8.08
C THR A 168 10.65 -26.56 -8.63
N SER A 169 10.34 -26.16 -9.85
CA SER A 169 9.08 -26.51 -10.50
C SER A 169 8.92 -28.03 -10.63
N TRP A 170 7.70 -28.46 -10.80
CA TRP A 170 7.42 -29.78 -11.35
C TRP A 170 7.89 -29.83 -12.81
N LYS A 171 8.18 -31.00 -13.32
CA LYS A 171 8.56 -31.20 -14.73
C LYS A 171 7.37 -31.00 -15.65
N THR A 172 6.20 -31.54 -15.28
CA THR A 172 4.91 -31.31 -15.93
C THR A 172 3.82 -31.26 -14.85
N PRO A 173 2.58 -30.85 -15.16
CA PRO A 173 1.49 -30.90 -14.17
C PRO A 173 1.19 -32.29 -13.59
N SER A 174 1.59 -33.37 -14.30
CA SER A 174 1.41 -34.76 -13.90
C SER A 174 2.69 -35.47 -13.43
N ASP A 175 3.83 -34.77 -13.43
CA ASP A 175 5.14 -35.31 -13.04
C ASP A 175 5.82 -34.40 -12.02
N PRO A 176 5.81 -34.75 -10.73
CA PRO A 176 6.44 -33.97 -9.66
C PRO A 176 7.96 -33.94 -9.71
N SER A 177 8.62 -34.75 -10.54
CA SER A 177 10.07 -34.74 -10.65
C SER A 177 10.61 -33.33 -10.96
N THR A 178 11.87 -33.09 -10.62
CA THR A 178 12.50 -31.78 -10.73
C THR A 178 12.43 -31.23 -12.17
N GLY A 179 11.75 -30.11 -12.34
CA GLY A 179 11.57 -29.41 -13.61
C GLY A 179 12.75 -28.51 -13.99
N SER A 180 12.53 -27.72 -15.04
CA SER A 180 13.58 -26.85 -15.61
C SER A 180 13.69 -25.50 -14.88
N PHE A 181 12.66 -25.10 -14.14
CA PHE A 181 12.63 -23.80 -13.50
C PHE A 181 12.92 -23.91 -12.02
N SER A 182 13.68 -22.93 -11.51
CA SER A 182 13.96 -22.80 -10.09
C SER A 182 13.89 -21.34 -9.66
N LEU A 183 13.42 -21.08 -8.43
CA LEU A 183 13.40 -19.77 -7.81
C LEU A 183 14.43 -19.73 -6.69
N SER A 184 15.20 -18.65 -6.61
CA SER A 184 16.22 -18.40 -5.58
C SER A 184 16.32 -16.92 -5.24
N ILE A 185 16.84 -16.62 -4.05
CA ILE A 185 17.23 -15.27 -3.65
C ILE A 185 18.69 -15.07 -4.05
N GLU A 186 18.94 -14.01 -4.79
CA GLU A 186 20.26 -13.65 -5.28
C GLU A 186 20.68 -12.29 -4.73
N ARG A 187 21.96 -11.91 -4.95
CA ARG A 187 22.46 -10.56 -4.65
C ARG A 187 22.22 -10.09 -3.22
N LEU A 188 22.85 -10.76 -2.26
CA LEU A 188 22.64 -10.59 -0.83
C LEU A 188 22.83 -9.14 -0.29
N LYS A 189 23.53 -8.27 -1.02
CA LYS A 189 23.69 -6.86 -0.64
C LYS A 189 22.39 -6.08 -0.79
N VAL A 190 21.70 -6.29 -1.93
CA VAL A 190 20.35 -5.83 -2.18
C VAL A 190 19.59 -7.02 -2.75
N PRO A 191 18.81 -7.71 -1.93
CA PRO A 191 18.19 -8.96 -2.31
C PRO A 191 17.27 -8.81 -3.52
N GLU A 192 17.37 -9.77 -4.44
CA GLU A 192 16.48 -9.93 -5.59
C GLU A 192 16.04 -11.38 -5.66
N VAL A 193 14.81 -11.61 -6.09
CA VAL A 193 14.30 -12.94 -6.41
C VAL A 193 14.46 -13.19 -7.90
N PHE A 194 15.06 -14.33 -8.24
CA PHE A 194 15.20 -14.79 -9.61
C PHE A 194 14.42 -16.08 -9.84
N ILE A 195 13.83 -16.19 -11.02
CA ILE A 195 13.40 -17.46 -11.59
C ILE A 195 14.38 -17.80 -12.72
N TRP A 196 14.97 -18.98 -12.63
CA TRP A 196 15.94 -19.51 -13.57
C TRP A 196 15.31 -20.59 -14.45
N ASN A 197 15.58 -20.57 -15.74
CA ASN A 197 15.38 -21.73 -16.61
C ASN A 197 16.74 -22.44 -16.74
N ARG A 198 16.93 -23.49 -15.94
CA ARG A 198 18.24 -24.14 -15.73
C ARG A 198 19.30 -23.15 -15.24
N THR A 199 20.17 -22.63 -16.11
CA THR A 199 21.24 -21.70 -15.80
C THR A 199 21.02 -20.30 -16.36
N ARG A 200 19.89 -20.05 -17.06
CA ARG A 200 19.59 -18.76 -17.68
C ARG A 200 18.52 -18.04 -16.85
N PRO A 201 18.72 -16.77 -16.53
CA PRO A 201 17.66 -15.99 -15.87
C PRO A 201 16.43 -15.94 -16.78
N TYR A 202 15.26 -16.18 -16.21
CA TYR A 202 13.98 -16.18 -16.91
C TYR A 202 13.11 -15.02 -16.47
N TRP A 203 13.14 -14.69 -15.19
CA TRP A 203 12.44 -13.55 -14.59
C TRP A 203 13.24 -13.03 -13.39
N ARG A 204 13.08 -11.75 -13.06
CA ARG A 204 13.72 -11.09 -11.94
C ARG A 204 12.75 -10.10 -11.28
N SER A 205 12.75 -10.06 -9.95
CA SER A 205 11.91 -9.13 -9.18
C SER A 205 12.39 -7.68 -9.21
N GLY A 206 13.64 -7.40 -9.61
CA GLY A 206 14.31 -6.15 -9.27
C GLY A 206 14.68 -6.07 -7.79
N PRO A 207 15.48 -5.07 -7.40
CA PRO A 207 15.97 -4.87 -6.04
C PRO A 207 14.87 -4.71 -5.01
N TRP A 208 15.11 -5.22 -3.79
CA TRP A 208 14.27 -4.96 -2.62
C TRP A 208 14.61 -3.60 -2.00
N ASN A 209 13.63 -2.72 -1.84
CA ASN A 209 13.80 -1.37 -1.28
C ASN A 209 13.38 -1.24 0.19
N GLY A 210 13.37 -2.34 0.94
CA GLY A 210 12.91 -2.35 2.33
C GLY A 210 11.41 -2.61 2.50
N GLN A 211 10.60 -2.38 1.46
CA GLN A 211 9.14 -2.52 1.49
C GLN A 211 8.60 -3.39 0.36
N ILE A 212 9.09 -3.21 -0.86
CA ILE A 212 8.67 -3.94 -2.07
C ILE A 212 9.87 -4.23 -2.97
N PHE A 213 9.69 -5.19 -3.89
CA PHE A 213 10.58 -5.32 -5.04
C PHE A 213 10.22 -4.26 -6.09
N ILE A 214 11.17 -3.39 -6.43
CA ILE A 214 10.91 -2.25 -7.33
C ILE A 214 10.56 -2.65 -8.77
N GLY A 215 10.79 -3.89 -9.17
CA GLY A 215 10.43 -4.44 -10.47
C GLY A 215 9.17 -5.31 -10.47
N VAL A 216 8.40 -5.34 -9.38
CA VAL A 216 7.13 -6.07 -9.28
C VAL A 216 6.00 -5.07 -9.11
N GLN A 217 5.18 -4.91 -10.17
CA GLN A 217 4.00 -4.05 -10.10
C GLN A 217 2.97 -4.64 -9.13
N ASP A 218 2.23 -3.75 -8.45
CA ASP A 218 1.14 -4.09 -7.53
C ASP A 218 1.53 -5.04 -6.39
N MET A 219 2.82 -5.05 -6.03
CA MET A 219 3.27 -5.81 -4.88
C MET A 219 2.69 -5.20 -3.60
N LYS A 220 2.12 -6.06 -2.75
CA LYS A 220 1.63 -5.65 -1.44
C LYS A 220 2.81 -5.23 -0.57
N MET A 221 2.70 -4.07 0.08
CA MET A 221 3.71 -3.61 1.04
C MET A 221 3.76 -4.51 2.28
N LEU A 222 4.86 -4.45 3.02
CA LEU A 222 5.12 -5.22 4.23
C LEU A 222 3.94 -5.24 5.23
N TYR A 223 3.26 -4.11 5.40
CA TYR A 223 2.13 -3.94 6.34
C TYR A 223 0.85 -4.70 5.94
N LEU A 224 0.80 -5.24 4.73
CA LEU A 224 -0.34 -5.98 4.18
C LEU A 224 -0.05 -7.47 4.06
N ASN A 225 0.62 -8.06 5.04
CA ASN A 225 1.11 -9.42 4.99
C ASN A 225 2.02 -9.69 3.78
N GLY A 226 2.74 -8.64 3.36
CA GLY A 226 3.73 -8.69 2.30
C GLY A 226 4.99 -9.45 2.72
N PHE A 227 5.89 -9.57 1.75
CA PHE A 227 7.18 -10.19 1.99
C PHE A 227 8.03 -9.37 2.95
N HIS A 228 8.80 -10.07 3.78
CA HIS A 228 9.76 -9.51 4.70
C HIS A 228 11.12 -10.15 4.47
N PHE A 229 12.17 -9.32 4.43
CA PHE A 229 13.55 -9.78 4.35
C PHE A 229 14.28 -9.48 5.66
N GLU A 230 14.80 -10.54 6.27
CA GLU A 230 15.72 -10.44 7.41
C GLU A 230 17.13 -10.82 6.97
N LYS A 231 18.12 -10.05 7.44
CA LYS A 231 19.53 -10.41 7.27
C LYS A 231 20.00 -11.08 8.55
N ASP A 232 20.30 -12.36 8.48
CA ASP A 232 21.00 -13.05 9.55
C ASP A 232 22.50 -12.77 9.41
N ILE A 233 22.99 -11.83 10.22
CA ILE A 233 24.41 -11.43 10.24
C ILE A 233 25.30 -12.61 10.64
N ASN A 234 24.81 -13.49 11.52
CA ASN A 234 25.58 -14.63 12.02
C ASN A 234 25.74 -15.75 10.99
N ARG A 235 24.70 -15.99 10.18
CA ARG A 235 24.70 -17.01 9.12
C ARG A 235 25.14 -16.46 7.78
N GLY A 236 25.18 -15.12 7.61
CA GLY A 236 25.47 -14.46 6.35
C GLY A 236 24.39 -14.74 5.28
N THR A 237 23.17 -15.06 5.72
CA THR A 237 22.03 -15.36 4.84
C THR A 237 21.06 -14.22 4.83
N VAL A 238 20.21 -14.23 3.81
CA VAL A 238 19.03 -13.37 3.70
C VAL A 238 17.84 -14.29 3.65
N ASP A 239 16.90 -14.07 4.55
CA ASP A 239 15.73 -14.89 4.75
C ASP A 239 14.49 -14.12 4.29
N LEU A 240 13.68 -14.76 3.45
CA LEU A 240 12.42 -14.24 2.92
C LEU A 240 11.29 -15.00 3.61
N ASN A 241 10.40 -14.28 4.25
CA ASN A 241 9.14 -14.83 4.74
C ASN A 241 7.98 -13.94 4.34
N PHE A 242 6.76 -14.44 4.45
CA PHE A 242 5.52 -13.67 4.33
C PHE A 242 4.49 -14.23 5.30
N ARG A 243 3.51 -13.39 5.67
CA ARG A 243 2.43 -13.78 6.56
C ARG A 243 1.14 -13.95 5.77
N ALA A 244 0.33 -14.91 6.17
CA ALA A 244 -1.04 -15.00 5.70
C ALA A 244 -1.92 -14.04 6.51
N ASP A 245 -2.90 -13.44 5.84
CA ASP A 245 -3.99 -12.73 6.51
C ASP A 245 -4.80 -13.70 7.36
N ASP A 246 -5.41 -13.22 8.45
CA ASP A 246 -6.34 -14.00 9.29
C ASP A 246 -7.56 -14.50 8.50
N TYR A 247 -7.77 -14.04 7.29
CA TYR A 247 -8.92 -14.29 6.43
C TYR A 247 -8.71 -15.32 5.32
N GLY A 248 -7.51 -15.86 5.13
CA GLY A 248 -7.32 -16.83 4.03
C GLY A 248 -5.95 -17.47 3.95
N LEU A 249 -5.96 -18.70 3.47
CA LEU A 249 -4.76 -19.44 3.11
C LEU A 249 -4.20 -18.86 1.79
N VAL A 250 -2.98 -18.34 1.81
CA VAL A 250 -2.28 -17.83 0.63
C VAL A 250 -1.00 -18.66 0.43
N ILE A 251 -0.78 -19.15 -0.78
CA ILE A 251 0.38 -19.97 -1.13
C ILE A 251 0.93 -19.50 -2.46
N TYR A 252 2.25 -19.28 -2.53
CA TYR A 252 2.95 -19.00 -3.78
C TYR A 252 3.50 -20.31 -4.37
N ALA A 253 3.14 -20.65 -5.61
CA ALA A 253 3.57 -21.89 -6.26
C ALA A 253 4.21 -21.63 -7.61
N LEU A 254 5.40 -22.22 -7.83
CA LEU A 254 6.13 -22.20 -9.09
C LEU A 254 5.64 -23.33 -10.00
N ASN A 255 5.04 -22.98 -11.14
CA ASN A 255 4.50 -23.93 -12.09
C ASN A 255 5.57 -24.48 -13.07
N PRO A 256 5.27 -25.55 -13.86
CA PRO A 256 6.19 -26.12 -14.84
C PRO A 256 6.57 -25.19 -15.99
N GLN A 257 5.89 -24.07 -16.19
CA GLN A 257 6.16 -23.05 -17.20
C GLN A 257 7.07 -21.92 -16.69
N GLY A 258 7.49 -21.99 -15.41
CA GLY A 258 8.35 -20.97 -14.80
C GLY A 258 7.56 -19.73 -14.33
N GLN A 259 6.27 -19.87 -14.12
CA GLN A 259 5.44 -18.81 -13.56
C GLN A 259 5.20 -19.06 -12.08
N MET A 260 5.34 -18.02 -11.28
CA MET A 260 4.98 -17.98 -9.87
C MET A 260 3.57 -17.45 -9.74
N HIS A 261 2.69 -18.22 -9.11
CA HIS A 261 1.30 -17.87 -8.87
C HIS A 261 1.04 -17.68 -7.38
N GLU A 262 0.36 -16.61 -7.04
CA GLU A 262 -0.26 -16.42 -5.73
C GLU A 262 -1.65 -17.04 -5.74
N ASN A 263 -1.84 -18.09 -4.96
CA ASN A 263 -3.11 -18.79 -4.85
C ASN A 263 -3.71 -18.51 -3.48
N SER A 264 -4.94 -18.00 -3.46
CA SER A 264 -5.70 -17.73 -2.25
C SER A 264 -6.90 -18.66 -2.16
N TRP A 265 -7.16 -19.23 -0.97
CA TRP A 265 -8.32 -20.07 -0.74
C TRP A 265 -9.56 -19.23 -0.48
N SER A 266 -10.56 -19.31 -1.33
CA SER A 266 -11.86 -18.68 -1.09
C SER A 266 -12.74 -19.57 -0.22
N ILE A 267 -13.08 -19.10 0.98
CA ILE A 267 -13.99 -19.81 1.90
C ILE A 267 -15.40 -19.89 1.32
N GLU A 268 -15.85 -18.83 0.62
CA GLU A 268 -17.20 -18.79 0.05
C GLU A 268 -17.39 -19.75 -1.12
N LYS A 269 -16.33 -19.94 -1.93
CA LYS A 269 -16.38 -20.79 -3.14
C LYS A 269 -15.79 -22.16 -2.94
N GLU A 270 -15.16 -22.40 -1.79
CA GLU A 270 -14.42 -23.63 -1.47
C GLU A 270 -13.43 -24.04 -2.58
N GLN A 271 -12.73 -23.05 -3.17
CA GLN A 271 -11.78 -23.27 -4.26
C GLN A 271 -10.56 -22.33 -4.17
N TRP A 272 -9.48 -22.73 -4.81
CA TRP A 272 -8.30 -21.90 -5.02
C TRP A 272 -8.57 -20.86 -6.10
N ILE A 273 -8.18 -19.60 -5.84
CA ILE A 273 -8.25 -18.48 -6.77
C ILE A 273 -6.83 -17.99 -7.02
N ASP A 274 -6.42 -17.90 -8.28
CA ASP A 274 -5.18 -17.26 -8.69
C ASP A 274 -5.35 -15.73 -8.60
N THR A 275 -4.65 -15.11 -7.67
CA THR A 275 -4.79 -13.67 -7.38
C THR A 275 -3.66 -12.85 -7.99
N TRP A 276 -2.49 -13.46 -8.24
CA TRP A 276 -1.37 -12.78 -8.86
C TRP A 276 -0.42 -13.76 -9.56
N THR A 277 0.24 -13.28 -10.62
CA THR A 277 1.34 -13.99 -11.28
C THR A 277 2.47 -13.02 -11.65
N ASN A 278 3.70 -13.52 -11.61
CA ASN A 278 4.90 -12.77 -12.01
C ASN A 278 5.00 -12.50 -13.51
N ARG A 279 4.18 -13.14 -14.34
CA ARG A 279 4.20 -12.97 -15.80
C ARG A 279 2.84 -12.52 -16.32
N ARG A 280 2.71 -11.22 -16.55
CA ARG A 280 1.52 -10.58 -17.11
C ARG A 280 1.69 -10.19 -18.58
N SER A 281 2.94 -9.98 -18.99
CA SER A 281 3.30 -9.57 -20.35
C SER A 281 4.62 -10.18 -20.78
N ASP A 282 5.00 -9.99 -22.05
CA ASP A 282 6.31 -10.39 -22.53
C ASP A 282 7.45 -9.56 -21.93
N CYS A 283 7.16 -8.36 -21.42
CA CYS A 283 8.13 -7.52 -20.69
C CYS A 283 8.62 -8.15 -19.37
N ASP A 284 7.88 -9.11 -18.83
CA ASP A 284 8.26 -9.81 -17.61
C ASP A 284 9.30 -10.91 -17.85
N VAL A 285 9.58 -11.23 -19.12
CA VAL A 285 10.68 -12.15 -19.50
C VAL A 285 12.00 -11.39 -19.45
N TYR A 286 12.96 -11.94 -18.67
CA TYR A 286 14.27 -11.32 -18.46
C TYR A 286 14.97 -10.96 -19.78
N GLY A 287 15.36 -9.69 -19.91
CA GLY A 287 16.12 -9.16 -21.03
C GLY A 287 15.41 -9.23 -22.39
N PHE A 288 14.08 -9.24 -22.42
CA PHE A 288 13.26 -9.39 -23.63
C PHE A 288 13.64 -8.42 -24.75
N CYS A 289 13.91 -7.17 -24.43
CA CYS A 289 14.32 -6.14 -25.42
C CYS A 289 15.84 -6.03 -25.63
N GLY A 290 16.62 -6.92 -25.03
CA GLY A 290 18.09 -6.94 -25.14
C GLY A 290 18.79 -5.75 -24.46
N PRO A 291 20.13 -5.65 -24.60
CA PRO A 291 20.92 -4.57 -24.01
C PRO A 291 20.49 -3.18 -24.52
N PHE A 292 20.40 -2.19 -23.61
CA PHE A 292 19.96 -0.81 -23.91
C PHE A 292 18.57 -0.71 -24.55
N GLY A 293 17.80 -1.80 -24.54
CA GLY A 293 16.41 -1.82 -24.90
C GLY A 293 15.53 -1.62 -23.66
N ILE A 294 14.40 -0.94 -23.85
CA ILE A 294 13.36 -0.77 -22.84
C ILE A 294 12.07 -1.44 -23.29
N CYS A 295 11.45 -2.18 -22.37
CA CYS A 295 10.18 -2.85 -22.62
C CYS A 295 9.02 -2.05 -22.01
N ASN A 296 8.02 -1.75 -22.83
CA ASN A 296 6.77 -1.12 -22.40
C ASN A 296 5.61 -1.99 -22.87
N SER A 297 4.90 -2.63 -21.94
CA SER A 297 3.79 -3.55 -22.24
C SER A 297 2.62 -2.92 -23.00
N GLU A 298 2.46 -1.60 -22.91
CA GLU A 298 1.41 -0.85 -23.63
C GLU A 298 1.92 -0.18 -24.92
N GLY A 299 3.24 -0.24 -25.13
CA GLY A 299 3.89 0.35 -26.30
C GLY A 299 3.62 -0.42 -27.59
N SER A 300 3.60 0.29 -28.72
CA SER A 300 3.58 -0.34 -30.03
C SER A 300 4.64 0.34 -30.92
N PRO A 301 5.79 -0.30 -31.12
CA PRO A 301 6.22 -1.62 -30.67
C PRO A 301 6.46 -1.70 -29.15
N ILE A 302 6.38 -2.91 -28.61
CA ILE A 302 6.60 -3.19 -27.17
C ILE A 302 8.04 -2.92 -26.69
N CYS A 303 9.02 -3.07 -27.60
CA CYS A 303 10.43 -2.72 -27.37
C CYS A 303 10.81 -1.46 -28.11
N SER A 304 11.55 -0.59 -27.40
CA SER A 304 12.22 0.58 -28.00
C SER A 304 13.65 0.69 -27.48
N CYS A 305 14.49 1.42 -28.19
CA CYS A 305 15.82 1.77 -27.68
C CYS A 305 15.71 2.91 -26.67
N LEU A 306 16.58 2.91 -25.66
CA LEU A 306 16.77 4.05 -24.79
C LEU A 306 17.14 5.28 -25.64
N GLU A 307 16.72 6.45 -25.16
CA GLU A 307 17.08 7.71 -25.82
C GLU A 307 18.62 7.88 -25.87
N GLY A 308 19.15 8.28 -27.04
CA GLY A 308 20.59 8.28 -27.31
C GLY A 308 21.13 6.94 -27.83
N PHE A 309 20.27 5.96 -28.06
CA PHE A 309 20.62 4.64 -28.59
C PHE A 309 19.81 4.30 -29.84
N GLU A 310 20.34 3.42 -30.68
CA GLU A 310 19.70 2.93 -31.90
C GLU A 310 19.77 1.41 -31.99
N GLN A 311 18.96 0.82 -32.83
CA GLN A 311 18.88 -0.63 -32.99
C GLN A 311 20.22 -1.18 -33.51
N ARG A 312 20.75 -2.18 -32.85
CA ARG A 312 22.00 -2.84 -33.28
C ARG A 312 21.83 -3.53 -34.63
N ASN A 313 20.66 -4.13 -34.89
CA ASN A 313 20.32 -4.78 -36.15
C ASN A 313 18.87 -4.42 -36.53
N GLN A 314 18.72 -3.52 -37.50
CA GLN A 314 17.40 -3.04 -37.96
C GLN A 314 16.56 -4.16 -38.61
N GLN A 315 17.17 -5.14 -39.27
CA GLN A 315 16.44 -6.22 -39.94
C GLN A 315 15.79 -7.15 -38.90
N GLU A 316 16.57 -7.61 -37.91
CA GLU A 316 16.04 -8.43 -36.82
C GLU A 316 14.99 -7.66 -36.01
N TRP A 317 15.22 -6.35 -35.75
CA TRP A 317 14.29 -5.50 -35.03
C TRP A 317 12.92 -5.42 -35.70
N ASN A 318 12.92 -5.28 -37.04
CA ASN A 318 11.69 -5.24 -37.83
C ASN A 318 10.95 -6.59 -37.85
N GLN A 319 11.67 -7.70 -37.66
CA GLN A 319 11.10 -9.04 -37.50
C GLN A 319 10.63 -9.33 -36.06
N LYS A 320 10.63 -8.34 -35.19
CA LYS A 320 10.28 -8.46 -33.77
C LYS A 320 11.24 -9.35 -32.96
N ASN A 321 12.48 -9.51 -33.45
CA ASN A 321 13.57 -10.11 -32.67
C ASN A 321 14.42 -9.00 -32.07
N TRP A 322 14.20 -8.68 -30.81
CA TRP A 322 14.85 -7.60 -30.08
C TRP A 322 16.07 -8.04 -29.23
N THR A 323 16.42 -9.33 -29.27
CA THR A 323 17.43 -9.93 -28.37
C THR A 323 18.80 -9.30 -28.47
N ASN A 324 19.19 -8.79 -29.65
CA ASN A 324 20.46 -8.09 -29.86
C ASN A 324 20.46 -6.65 -29.28
N GLY A 325 19.29 -6.12 -28.94
CA GLY A 325 19.13 -4.82 -28.32
C GLY A 325 19.60 -3.63 -29.14
N CYS A 326 20.11 -2.64 -28.45
CA CYS A 326 20.50 -1.34 -29.01
C CYS A 326 21.98 -1.05 -28.74
N VAL A 327 22.51 -0.07 -29.46
CA VAL A 327 23.90 0.46 -29.32
C VAL A 327 23.81 1.97 -29.18
N ARG A 328 24.80 2.58 -28.53
CA ARG A 328 24.90 4.04 -28.40
C ARG A 328 25.13 4.64 -29.78
N LYS A 329 24.41 5.72 -30.14
CA LYS A 329 24.55 6.42 -31.40
C LYS A 329 25.88 7.16 -31.50
N GLU A 330 26.23 7.88 -30.42
CA GLU A 330 27.46 8.67 -30.34
C GLU A 330 28.29 8.33 -29.10
N LEU A 331 29.62 8.37 -29.24
CA LEU A 331 30.53 8.11 -28.14
C LEU A 331 30.45 9.20 -27.06
N LEU A 332 30.62 8.82 -25.80
CA LEU A 332 30.71 9.75 -24.69
C LEU A 332 31.94 10.64 -24.82
N GLN A 333 31.86 11.85 -24.35
CA GLN A 333 32.98 12.79 -24.41
C GLN A 333 34.20 12.33 -23.62
N CYS A 334 33.97 11.68 -22.48
CA CYS A 334 35.05 11.09 -21.69
C CYS A 334 35.80 9.95 -22.43
N GLU A 335 35.19 9.27 -23.40
CA GLU A 335 35.81 8.25 -24.26
C GLU A 335 36.60 8.90 -25.38
N ASN A 336 36.09 9.99 -25.97
CA ASN A 336 36.76 10.76 -27.02
C ASN A 336 38.05 11.45 -26.53
N ALA A 337 38.08 11.90 -25.27
CA ALA A 337 39.25 12.57 -24.69
C ALA A 337 40.48 11.65 -24.56
N LYS A 338 40.27 10.32 -24.51
CA LYS A 338 41.37 9.33 -24.52
C LYS A 338 42.02 9.16 -25.88
N ASN A 339 41.37 9.53 -26.98
CA ASN A 339 41.78 9.28 -28.36
C ASN A 339 42.31 10.50 -29.12
N GLN A 340 42.26 11.73 -28.59
CA GLN A 340 42.68 12.92 -29.25
C GLN A 340 43.59 13.79 -28.36
N SER A 341 44.87 13.89 -28.78
CA SER A 341 45.80 14.93 -28.35
C SER A 341 45.45 16.23 -29.05
N LYS A 342 45.01 17.24 -28.31
CA LYS A 342 44.91 18.65 -28.63
C LYS A 342 43.96 19.04 -29.79
N SER A 343 42.75 19.39 -29.49
CA SER A 343 42.07 20.53 -30.13
C SER A 343 41.11 21.18 -29.13
N SER A 344 41.30 22.48 -28.97
CA SER A 344 40.50 23.37 -28.12
C SER A 344 39.12 23.57 -28.75
N GLN A 345 38.11 22.82 -28.32
CA GLN A 345 36.70 23.15 -28.51
C GLN A 345 35.96 22.88 -27.20
N ARG A 346 35.02 23.75 -26.87
CA ARG A 346 34.22 23.79 -25.64
C ARG A 346 33.90 22.43 -25.09
N ASN A 347 34.43 22.12 -23.91
CA ASN A 347 34.17 20.92 -23.17
C ASN A 347 32.76 21.04 -22.50
N GLU A 348 31.72 20.78 -23.22
CA GLU A 348 30.41 20.53 -22.66
C GLU A 348 30.40 19.07 -22.18
N ALA A 349 30.30 18.87 -20.85
CA ALA A 349 30.39 17.54 -20.21
C ALA A 349 29.18 16.66 -20.57
N ASP A 350 29.39 15.33 -20.60
CA ASP A 350 28.27 14.38 -20.66
C ASP A 350 27.20 14.72 -19.62
N SER A 351 25.94 14.38 -19.91
CA SER A 351 24.82 14.64 -19.02
C SER A 351 23.93 13.41 -18.86
N PHE A 352 22.84 13.53 -18.11
CA PHE A 352 21.94 12.42 -17.84
C PHE A 352 20.54 12.72 -18.31
N LEU A 353 19.93 11.77 -19.00
CA LEU A 353 18.49 11.72 -19.29
C LEU A 353 17.78 10.93 -18.20
N LYS A 354 16.72 11.52 -17.66
CA LYS A 354 15.88 10.90 -16.64
C LYS A 354 14.80 10.05 -17.29
N LEU A 355 14.74 8.79 -16.89
CA LEU A 355 13.67 7.85 -17.22
C LEU A 355 12.93 7.47 -15.93
N SER A 356 11.68 7.85 -15.80
CA SER A 356 10.89 7.63 -14.58
C SER A 356 10.09 6.35 -14.62
N ASN A 357 9.74 5.81 -13.44
CA ASN A 357 8.88 4.65 -13.26
C ASN A 357 9.41 3.39 -13.97
N VAL A 358 10.63 3.00 -13.70
CA VAL A 358 11.21 1.81 -14.34
C VAL A 358 11.64 0.75 -13.33
N LYS A 359 11.57 -0.50 -13.77
CA LYS A 359 12.39 -1.58 -13.24
C LYS A 359 13.81 -1.33 -13.71
N VAL A 360 14.71 -1.07 -12.76
CA VAL A 360 16.12 -0.75 -13.07
C VAL A 360 16.85 -1.94 -13.68
N PRO A 361 17.93 -1.69 -14.46
CA PRO A 361 18.72 -2.76 -15.06
C PRO A 361 19.27 -3.75 -14.03
N ASP A 362 19.61 -4.94 -14.46
CA ASP A 362 20.36 -5.91 -13.67
C ASP A 362 21.83 -5.48 -13.49
N PHE A 363 22.55 -6.11 -12.55
CA PHE A 363 23.97 -5.87 -12.23
C PHE A 363 24.29 -4.47 -11.69
N ALA A 364 23.44 -3.92 -10.81
CA ALA A 364 23.72 -2.67 -10.11
C ALA A 364 24.94 -2.81 -9.18
N GLU A 365 25.87 -1.86 -9.24
CA GLU A 365 26.89 -1.63 -8.22
C GLU A 365 26.34 -0.63 -7.18
N LEU A 366 26.53 -0.92 -5.90
CA LEU A 366 25.93 -0.19 -4.81
C LEU A 366 26.95 0.65 -4.06
N SER A 367 26.56 1.87 -3.71
CA SER A 367 27.26 2.72 -2.76
C SER A 367 26.27 3.39 -1.81
N SER A 368 26.73 3.76 -0.61
CA SER A 368 25.90 4.40 0.41
C SER A 368 25.79 5.92 0.24
N ASN A 369 26.16 6.46 -0.92
CA ASN A 369 26.24 7.89 -1.16
C ASN A 369 24.86 8.51 -1.30
N GLU A 370 24.75 9.79 -0.99
CA GLU A 370 23.57 10.61 -1.22
C GLU A 370 23.31 10.82 -2.72
N GLN A 371 22.10 11.26 -3.08
CA GLN A 371 21.66 11.35 -4.47
C GLN A 371 22.57 12.23 -5.35
N ASP A 372 22.98 13.40 -4.86
CA ASP A 372 23.84 14.31 -5.61
C ASP A 372 25.25 13.77 -5.79
N GLU A 373 25.75 13.06 -4.80
CA GLU A 373 27.05 12.39 -4.85
C GLU A 373 27.03 11.19 -5.81
N CYS A 374 25.91 10.46 -5.90
CA CYS A 374 25.67 9.38 -6.85
C CYS A 374 25.85 9.85 -8.30
N LYS A 375 25.23 10.98 -8.65
CA LYS A 375 25.39 11.63 -9.96
C LYS A 375 26.85 11.97 -10.25
N ASN A 376 27.53 12.61 -9.28
CA ASN A 376 28.91 13.06 -9.44
C ASN A 376 29.89 11.88 -9.59
N GLN A 377 29.72 10.81 -8.83
CA GLN A 377 30.50 9.60 -8.96
C GLN A 377 30.37 8.98 -10.34
N CYS A 378 29.13 8.87 -10.85
CA CYS A 378 28.90 8.34 -12.19
C CYS A 378 29.53 9.25 -13.27
N LEU A 379 29.49 10.58 -13.12
CA LEU A 379 30.15 11.52 -14.05
C LEU A 379 31.67 11.35 -14.07
N MET A 380 32.29 11.16 -12.90
CA MET A 380 33.74 10.97 -12.79
C MET A 380 34.22 9.63 -13.33
N ASN A 381 33.37 8.61 -13.30
CA ASN A 381 33.70 7.28 -13.85
C ASN A 381 33.19 7.16 -15.29
N CYS A 382 34.10 7.20 -16.26
CA CYS A 382 33.77 7.09 -17.68
C CYS A 382 33.11 5.75 -18.06
N SER A 383 33.31 4.69 -17.27
CA SER A 383 32.63 3.41 -17.47
C SER A 383 31.18 3.41 -17.00
N CYS A 384 30.78 4.40 -16.20
CA CYS A 384 29.42 4.49 -15.69
C CYS A 384 28.44 4.92 -16.79
N THR A 385 27.48 4.04 -17.11
CA THR A 385 26.48 4.24 -18.18
C THR A 385 25.14 4.75 -17.65
N ALA A 386 24.80 4.49 -16.39
CA ALA A 386 23.59 4.95 -15.74
C ALA A 386 23.73 4.94 -14.20
N TYR A 387 22.90 5.71 -13.53
CA TYR A 387 22.71 5.63 -12.09
C TYR A 387 21.22 5.76 -11.71
N SER A 388 20.89 5.26 -10.53
CA SER A 388 19.58 5.43 -9.89
C SER A 388 19.79 5.61 -8.39
N TYR A 389 18.88 6.28 -7.74
CA TYR A 389 18.87 6.45 -6.29
C TYR A 389 17.52 6.04 -5.72
N ALA A 390 17.54 5.18 -4.72
CA ALA A 390 16.36 4.84 -3.94
C ALA A 390 16.69 4.98 -2.46
N THR A 391 15.83 5.63 -1.69
CA THR A 391 16.09 6.07 -0.29
C THR A 391 16.60 4.93 0.59
N ASP A 392 16.03 3.73 0.46
CA ASP A 392 16.35 2.59 1.32
C ASP A 392 17.43 1.66 0.73
N ILE A 393 17.85 1.89 -0.52
CA ILE A 393 18.92 1.15 -1.20
C ILE A 393 20.22 1.96 -1.25
N GLY A 394 20.09 3.28 -1.41
CA GLY A 394 21.19 4.20 -1.70
C GLY A 394 21.44 4.36 -3.20
N CYS A 395 22.68 4.64 -3.57
CA CYS A 395 23.11 4.82 -4.94
C CYS A 395 23.35 3.48 -5.65
N MET A 396 22.67 3.28 -6.76
CA MET A 396 22.87 2.19 -7.73
C MET A 396 23.52 2.76 -8.98
N SER A 397 24.62 2.18 -9.43
CA SER A 397 25.29 2.55 -10.68
C SER A 397 25.55 1.33 -11.55
N TRP A 398 25.64 1.55 -12.85
CA TRP A 398 25.86 0.49 -13.84
C TRP A 398 27.06 0.83 -14.71
N ASN A 399 27.95 -0.16 -14.85
CA ASN A 399 29.09 -0.10 -15.74
C ASN A 399 28.87 -1.11 -16.90
N GLY A 400 28.72 -0.63 -18.14
CA GLY A 400 28.50 -1.47 -19.31
C GLY A 400 27.05 -1.55 -19.78
N ASN A 401 26.60 -2.76 -20.15
CA ASN A 401 25.28 -2.96 -20.75
C ASN A 401 24.15 -2.81 -19.70
N LEU A 402 23.10 -2.10 -20.09
CA LEU A 402 21.87 -1.99 -19.30
C LEU A 402 20.88 -3.02 -19.84
N THR A 403 20.57 -4.05 -19.06
CA THR A 403 19.71 -5.18 -19.48
C THR A 403 18.51 -5.31 -18.54
N ASP A 404 17.38 -5.76 -19.08
CA ASP A 404 16.14 -6.02 -18.32
C ASP A 404 15.51 -4.75 -17.74
N ILE A 405 15.34 -3.74 -18.59
CA ILE A 405 14.64 -2.49 -18.23
C ILE A 405 13.19 -2.57 -18.68
N GLN A 406 12.27 -2.30 -17.76
CA GLN A 406 10.85 -2.27 -18.04
C GLN A 406 10.25 -0.93 -17.61
N GLN A 407 9.47 -0.31 -18.49
CA GLN A 407 8.72 0.91 -18.19
C GLN A 407 7.38 0.56 -17.56
N PHE A 408 7.05 1.23 -16.47
CA PHE A 408 5.77 1.11 -15.80
C PHE A 408 4.96 2.40 -15.94
N GLN A 409 3.65 2.33 -15.81
CA GLN A 409 2.80 3.52 -15.65
C GLN A 409 2.99 4.15 -14.27
N THR A 410 3.06 3.30 -13.24
CA THR A 410 3.25 3.69 -11.85
C THR A 410 4.16 2.68 -11.15
N GLY A 411 4.87 3.12 -10.11
CA GLY A 411 5.84 2.28 -9.39
C GLY A 411 7.23 2.32 -10.04
N GLY A 412 8.08 1.34 -9.72
CA GLY A 412 9.49 1.37 -10.13
C GLY A 412 10.28 2.50 -9.46
N THR A 413 11.35 2.93 -10.09
CA THR A 413 12.19 4.04 -9.64
C THR A 413 12.71 4.85 -10.83
N ASP A 414 13.37 5.99 -10.57
CA ASP A 414 13.97 6.82 -11.59
C ASP A 414 15.36 6.29 -12.00
N LEU A 415 15.61 6.17 -13.30
CA LEU A 415 16.90 5.79 -13.88
C LEU A 415 17.46 6.97 -14.67
N TYR A 416 18.72 7.31 -14.43
CA TYR A 416 19.43 8.39 -15.09
C TYR A 416 20.47 7.80 -16.04
N ILE A 417 20.27 7.97 -17.35
CA ILE A 417 21.07 7.37 -18.42
C ILE A 417 22.07 8.40 -18.92
N ARG A 418 23.36 8.06 -18.94
CA ARG A 418 24.42 8.96 -19.41
C ARG A 418 24.39 9.08 -20.92
N VAL A 419 24.31 10.34 -21.41
CA VAL A 419 24.29 10.68 -22.83
C VAL A 419 25.26 11.82 -23.13
N PRO A 420 25.79 11.92 -24.39
CA PRO A 420 26.57 13.10 -24.82
C PRO A 420 25.69 14.36 -24.78
N TYR A 421 26.29 15.52 -24.48
CA TYR A 421 25.58 16.81 -24.41
C TYR A 421 24.77 17.15 -25.66
N VAL A 422 25.30 16.78 -26.84
CA VAL A 422 24.66 17.05 -28.15
C VAL A 422 23.25 16.46 -28.25
N GLU A 423 22.97 15.34 -27.59
CA GLU A 423 21.65 14.67 -27.62
C GLU A 423 20.58 15.44 -26.84
N LEU A 424 20.94 16.16 -25.79
CA LEU A 424 20.02 17.01 -25.04
C LEU A 424 19.46 18.17 -25.86
N ASP A 425 20.33 18.74 -26.74
CA ASP A 425 19.96 19.88 -27.58
C ASP A 425 18.99 19.47 -28.71
N ILE A 426 19.04 18.23 -29.15
CA ILE A 426 18.13 17.66 -30.16
C ILE A 426 16.75 17.35 -29.59
N SER A 427 16.67 16.81 -28.37
CA SER A 427 15.41 16.52 -27.67
C SER A 427 14.60 17.80 -27.40
N ASP A 428 15.27 18.89 -26.97
CA ASP A 428 14.64 20.18 -26.70
C ASP A 428 14.18 20.91 -27.98
N LYS A 429 14.86 20.70 -29.11
CA LYS A 429 14.48 21.25 -30.44
C LYS A 429 13.35 20.46 -31.08
N GLY A 430 13.27 19.14 -30.90
CA GLY A 430 12.17 18.29 -31.40
C GLY A 430 10.83 18.71 -30.81
N HIS A 431 10.78 18.94 -29.50
CA HIS A 431 9.55 19.36 -28.82
C HIS A 431 9.13 20.80 -29.18
N LYS A 432 10.07 21.73 -29.32
CA LYS A 432 9.79 23.11 -29.74
C LYS A 432 9.31 23.19 -31.20
N GLY A 433 9.86 22.37 -32.09
CA GLY A 433 9.43 22.28 -33.49
C GLY A 433 7.99 21.80 -33.65
N THR A 434 7.60 20.75 -32.93
CA THR A 434 6.25 20.19 -32.99
C THR A 434 5.20 21.14 -32.41
N ILE A 435 5.51 21.81 -31.30
CA ILE A 435 4.65 22.84 -30.70
C ILE A 435 4.50 24.05 -31.65
N THR A 436 5.55 24.51 -32.28
CA THR A 436 5.50 25.66 -33.22
C THR A 436 4.64 25.34 -34.43
N ILE A 437 4.73 24.15 -34.99
CA ILE A 437 3.89 23.70 -36.14
C ILE A 437 2.43 23.60 -35.70
N ALA A 438 2.12 23.00 -34.53
CA ALA A 438 0.76 22.89 -34.03
C ALA A 438 0.13 24.28 -33.75
N VAL A 439 0.87 25.21 -33.18
CA VAL A 439 0.42 26.58 -32.93
C VAL A 439 0.18 27.33 -34.24
N SER A 440 1.03 27.16 -35.27
CA SER A 440 0.85 27.80 -36.58
C SER A 440 -0.40 27.30 -37.28
N PHE A 441 -0.70 26.01 -37.27
CA PHE A 441 -1.96 25.45 -37.81
C PHE A 441 -3.19 25.95 -37.04
N SER A 442 -3.09 26.09 -35.73
CA SER A 442 -4.20 26.60 -34.90
C SER A 442 -4.51 28.07 -35.21
N ILE A 443 -3.51 28.93 -35.40
CA ILE A 443 -3.69 30.34 -35.75
C ILE A 443 -4.33 30.47 -37.14
N VAL A 444 -3.89 29.69 -38.15
CA VAL A 444 -4.49 29.69 -39.48
C VAL A 444 -5.94 29.25 -39.45
N SER A 445 -6.24 28.19 -38.67
CA SER A 445 -7.62 27.69 -38.50
C SER A 445 -8.56 28.73 -37.88
N ILE A 446 -8.07 29.42 -36.83
CA ILE A 446 -8.83 30.51 -36.19
C ILE A 446 -9.02 31.68 -37.14
N GLY A 447 -8.01 32.05 -37.93
CA GLY A 447 -8.14 33.08 -38.97
C GLY A 447 -9.21 32.79 -40.01
N ILE A 448 -9.26 31.56 -40.48
CA ILE A 448 -10.32 31.10 -41.44
C ILE A 448 -11.70 31.17 -40.78
N ILE A 449 -11.86 30.74 -39.57
CA ILE A 449 -13.13 30.78 -38.83
C ILE A 449 -13.62 32.23 -38.66
N VAL A 450 -12.71 33.15 -38.31
CA VAL A 450 -13.03 34.59 -38.17
C VAL A 450 -13.48 35.16 -39.51
N ILE A 451 -12.79 34.85 -40.63
CA ILE A 451 -13.19 35.28 -41.96
C ILE A 451 -14.60 34.76 -42.34
N VAL A 452 -14.88 33.50 -42.08
CA VAL A 452 -16.19 32.90 -42.32
C VAL A 452 -17.29 33.59 -41.50
N ILE A 453 -17.02 33.84 -40.21
CA ILE A 453 -17.93 34.58 -39.33
C ILE A 453 -18.19 36.00 -39.84
N VAL A 454 -17.16 36.73 -40.23
CA VAL A 454 -17.29 38.07 -40.78
C VAL A 454 -18.07 38.05 -42.07
N ALA A 455 -17.77 37.13 -42.98
CA ALA A 455 -18.52 36.96 -44.25
C ALA A 455 -19.99 36.62 -43.97
N TYR A 456 -20.25 35.76 -42.96
CA TYR A 456 -21.61 35.41 -42.54
C TYR A 456 -22.38 36.62 -41.97
N PHE A 457 -21.73 37.46 -41.19
CA PHE A 457 -22.33 38.74 -40.70
C PHE A 457 -22.55 39.77 -41.79
N ILE A 458 -21.65 39.90 -42.80
CA ILE A 458 -21.86 40.75 -43.96
C ILE A 458 -23.06 40.23 -44.75
N TRP A 459 -23.15 38.92 -45.01
CA TRP A 459 -24.27 38.32 -45.73
C TRP A 459 -25.63 38.51 -45.02
N ILE A 460 -25.64 38.38 -43.64
CA ILE A 460 -26.81 38.70 -42.84
C ILE A 460 -27.18 40.18 -42.92
N LYS A 461 -26.18 41.08 -42.96
CA LYS A 461 -26.41 42.51 -43.06
C LYS A 461 -27.04 42.88 -44.42
N ASP A 462 -26.57 42.31 -45.50
CA ASP A 462 -27.12 42.51 -46.83
C ASP A 462 -28.53 41.89 -46.98
N SER A 463 -28.75 40.70 -46.38
CA SER A 463 -30.04 40.06 -46.34
C SER A 463 -31.09 40.81 -45.48
N LYS A 464 -30.67 41.61 -44.50
CA LYS A 464 -31.55 42.46 -43.68
C LYS A 464 -31.92 43.77 -44.33
N SER A 465 -31.22 44.19 -45.40
CA SER A 465 -31.55 45.40 -46.19
C SER A 465 -32.82 45.22 -47.06
N GLU A 466 -33.15 44.00 -47.48
CA GLU A 466 -34.34 43.74 -48.33
C GLU A 466 -35.62 43.38 -47.54
N ARG A 467 -35.56 43.18 -46.20
CA ARG A 467 -36.75 42.78 -45.41
C ARG A 467 -37.30 43.84 -44.45
N LYS A 468 -37.01 45.11 -44.64
CA LYS A 468 -37.67 46.22 -43.90
C LYS A 468 -38.90 46.74 -44.59
N LYS A 469 -39.80 45.86 -45.08
CA LYS A 469 -41.21 46.13 -45.36
C LYS A 469 -42.05 44.90 -45.13
N LYS A 470 -42.48 44.69 -43.92
CA LYS A 470 -43.79 44.19 -43.49
C LYS A 470 -43.67 43.52 -42.10
N LEU A 471 -44.41 44.09 -41.29
CA LEU A 471 -45.36 43.61 -40.28
C LEU A 471 -44.89 43.40 -38.85
N HIS A 472 -45.25 44.42 -38.10
CA HIS A 472 -45.71 44.34 -36.71
C HIS A 472 -46.63 43.13 -36.50
N THR A 473 -46.44 42.37 -35.43
CA THR A 473 -47.50 41.92 -34.53
C THR A 473 -47.27 40.52 -33.96
N ILE A 474 -47.37 40.49 -32.64
CA ILE A 474 -47.93 39.43 -31.80
C ILE A 474 -46.99 38.36 -31.17
N PHE A 475 -46.90 38.57 -29.83
CA PHE A 475 -47.08 37.66 -28.70
C PHE A 475 -46.22 36.38 -28.56
N ARG A 476 -45.42 36.39 -27.45
CA ARG A 476 -45.77 35.80 -26.12
C ARG A 476 -45.74 34.25 -26.02
N PHE A 477 -44.96 33.82 -25.00
CA PHE A 477 -45.07 32.59 -24.20
C PHE A 477 -44.74 31.22 -24.81
N HIS A 478 -43.80 30.53 -24.26
CA HIS A 478 -43.83 29.33 -23.37
C HIS A 478 -42.48 28.63 -23.42
N LYS A 479 -41.84 28.46 -22.37
CA LYS A 479 -41.62 27.39 -21.39
C LYS A 479 -41.77 25.98 -21.98
N ILE A 480 -40.78 25.16 -21.68
CA ILE A 480 -40.76 23.71 -21.31
C ILE A 480 -39.66 22.92 -21.98
N GLU A 481 -38.86 22.42 -21.07
CA GLU A 481 -38.29 21.08 -20.86
C GLU A 481 -37.42 20.39 -21.91
N LYS A 482 -36.22 20.10 -21.41
CA LYS A 482 -35.43 18.83 -21.35
C LYS A 482 -35.93 17.61 -22.15
N PRO A 483 -35.14 16.56 -22.41
CA PRO A 483 -33.82 16.16 -21.86
C PRO A 483 -32.88 15.43 -22.83
N GLU A 484 -31.80 14.93 -22.24
CA GLU A 484 -30.97 13.72 -22.51
C GLU A 484 -29.82 13.85 -23.50
N GLU A 485 -28.71 13.61 -23.05
CA GLU A 485 -27.81 12.51 -22.69
C GLU A 485 -26.74 12.20 -23.73
N HIS A 486 -25.54 12.19 -23.38
CA HIS A 486 -24.45 11.26 -23.50
C HIS A 486 -23.06 11.87 -23.77
N THR A 487 -22.24 11.54 -22.83
CA THR A 487 -20.86 11.03 -22.80
C THR A 487 -19.70 12.00 -22.93
N SER A 488 -19.04 12.05 -21.80
CA SER A 488 -17.66 11.74 -21.45
C SER A 488 -16.52 12.63 -21.96
N ASP A 489 -15.75 13.01 -20.94
CA ASP A 489 -14.32 13.23 -20.98
C ASP A 489 -13.78 14.43 -21.79
N ASN A 490 -13.87 15.59 -21.15
CA ASN A 490 -12.82 16.62 -21.14
C ASN A 490 -13.27 17.90 -20.38
N VAL A 491 -13.47 17.81 -19.05
CA VAL A 491 -14.05 18.92 -18.25
C VAL A 491 -13.10 19.38 -17.13
N ASN A 492 -11.82 19.48 -17.37
CA ASN A 492 -10.92 19.99 -16.32
C ASN A 492 -10.47 21.47 -16.48
N GLY A 493 -10.80 22.14 -17.58
CA GLY A 493 -10.39 23.53 -17.80
C GLY A 493 -11.47 24.60 -17.53
N GLU A 494 -12.68 24.35 -17.96
CA GLU A 494 -13.77 25.36 -17.90
C GLU A 494 -14.64 25.34 -16.63
N LEU A 495 -14.67 24.21 -15.93
CA LEU A 495 -15.44 24.05 -14.69
C LEU A 495 -14.82 24.84 -13.51
N SER A 496 -13.52 25.16 -13.61
CA SER A 496 -12.77 25.89 -12.57
C SER A 496 -13.14 27.37 -12.54
N GLN A 497 -13.38 28.01 -13.66
CA GLN A 497 -13.66 29.47 -13.71
C GLN A 497 -15.11 29.82 -13.34
N ALA A 498 -16.08 28.98 -13.72
CA ALA A 498 -17.50 29.22 -13.39
C ALA A 498 -17.80 29.03 -11.87
N LYS A 499 -17.03 28.20 -11.16
CA LYS A 499 -17.24 27.93 -9.74
C LYS A 499 -16.56 28.94 -8.81
N LEU A 500 -15.53 29.64 -9.30
CA LEU A 500 -14.89 30.75 -8.59
C LEU A 500 -15.76 32.02 -8.55
N GLN A 501 -16.78 32.14 -9.38
CA GLN A 501 -17.65 33.32 -9.45
C GLN A 501 -18.66 33.41 -8.30
N GLU A 502 -18.92 32.31 -7.55
CA GLU A 502 -19.81 32.35 -6.37
C GLU A 502 -19.10 32.70 -5.07
N LEU A 503 -17.74 32.64 -5.03
CA LEU A 503 -16.95 33.03 -3.87
C LEU A 503 -16.52 34.50 -3.96
N LEU A 504 -16.48 35.17 -2.82
CA LEU A 504 -15.93 36.52 -2.72
C LEU A 504 -14.44 36.49 -3.07
N LEU A 505 -14.10 37.05 -4.22
CA LEU A 505 -12.70 37.26 -4.62
C LEU A 505 -12.17 38.50 -3.92
N PHE A 506 -11.10 38.31 -3.16
CA PHE A 506 -10.38 39.40 -2.50
C PHE A 506 -9.13 39.76 -3.28
N ASN A 507 -8.84 41.06 -3.42
CA ASN A 507 -7.58 41.47 -4.03
C ASN A 507 -6.42 41.36 -3.01
N PHE A 508 -5.21 41.16 -3.53
CA PHE A 508 -4.02 41.00 -2.71
C PHE A 508 -3.79 42.15 -1.73
N GLU A 509 -4.01 43.40 -2.16
CA GLU A 509 -3.76 44.61 -1.36
C GLU A 509 -4.68 44.68 -0.11
N LYS A 510 -5.92 44.27 -0.24
CA LYS A 510 -6.83 44.16 0.94
C LYS A 510 -6.33 43.17 1.97
N LEU A 511 -5.87 42.01 1.54
CA LEU A 511 -5.35 40.98 2.44
C LEU A 511 -4.00 41.36 3.04
N ALA A 512 -3.11 41.98 2.23
CA ALA A 512 -1.86 42.51 2.73
C ALA A 512 -2.08 43.61 3.78
N THR A 513 -3.01 44.54 3.55
CA THR A 513 -3.37 45.57 4.51
C THR A 513 -3.98 44.97 5.79
N ALA A 514 -4.93 44.02 5.65
CA ALA A 514 -5.58 43.37 6.78
C ALA A 514 -4.61 42.59 7.67
N THR A 515 -3.56 42.01 7.08
CA THR A 515 -2.55 41.19 7.78
C THR A 515 -1.27 41.97 8.13
N ASN A 516 -1.25 43.30 7.95
CA ASN A 516 -0.07 44.14 8.09
C ASN A 516 1.14 43.62 7.25
N ASN A 517 0.92 43.43 5.95
CA ASN A 517 1.87 42.81 5.00
C ASN A 517 2.38 41.43 5.45
N PHE A 518 1.51 40.60 5.97
CA PHE A 518 1.85 39.26 6.48
C PHE A 518 2.96 39.28 7.52
N HIS A 519 2.92 40.28 8.40
CA HIS A 519 3.94 40.47 9.42
C HIS A 519 3.96 39.27 10.38
N SER A 520 5.16 38.92 10.85
CA SER A 520 5.38 37.75 11.71
C SER A 520 4.60 37.77 13.02
N SER A 521 4.33 38.96 13.57
CA SER A 521 3.48 39.13 14.79
C SER A 521 2.03 38.68 14.59
N ASN A 522 1.54 38.66 13.35
CA ASN A 522 0.20 38.21 12.99
C ASN A 522 0.15 36.75 12.55
N LYS A 523 1.28 36.07 12.57
CA LYS A 523 1.36 34.65 12.19
C LYS A 523 0.71 33.79 13.29
N LEU A 524 -0.37 33.08 12.93
CA LEU A 524 -1.10 32.18 13.81
C LEU A 524 -0.44 30.79 13.86
N GLY A 525 0.15 30.35 12.74
CA GLY A 525 0.79 29.05 12.63
C GLY A 525 1.37 28.82 11.26
N GLN A 526 2.05 27.68 11.09
CA GLN A 526 2.60 27.22 9.82
C GLN A 526 2.41 25.71 9.70
N GLY A 527 1.72 25.29 8.65
CA GLY A 527 1.58 23.87 8.31
C GLY A 527 2.30 23.54 7.01
N GLY A 528 2.22 22.29 6.55
CA GLY A 528 2.79 21.83 5.29
C GLY A 528 2.31 22.59 4.05
N PHE A 529 1.17 23.28 4.15
CA PHE A 529 0.55 24.04 3.05
C PHE A 529 0.89 25.54 3.05
N GLY A 530 1.57 26.01 4.05
CA GLY A 530 1.99 27.40 4.18
C GLY A 530 1.57 28.06 5.51
N PRO A 531 1.99 29.31 5.74
CA PRO A 531 1.66 30.07 6.94
C PRO A 531 0.23 30.58 6.95
N VAL A 532 -0.36 30.69 8.15
CA VAL A 532 -1.67 31.30 8.42
C VAL A 532 -1.48 32.58 9.23
N TYR A 533 -2.14 33.65 8.82
CA TYR A 533 -2.04 34.98 9.45
C TYR A 533 -3.40 35.47 9.94
N LYS A 534 -3.42 36.07 11.11
CA LYS A 534 -4.56 36.87 11.59
C LYS A 534 -4.63 38.15 10.76
N GLY A 535 -5.81 38.52 10.35
CA GLY A 535 -6.10 39.77 9.67
C GLY A 535 -7.31 40.47 10.26
N ILE A 536 -7.38 41.79 10.10
CA ILE A 536 -8.55 42.59 10.46
C ILE A 536 -8.96 43.37 9.22
N LEU A 537 -10.18 43.16 8.74
CA LEU A 537 -10.76 43.85 7.61
C LEU A 537 -11.15 45.29 8.00
N GLN A 538 -11.40 46.15 7.00
CA GLN A 538 -11.78 47.58 7.22
C GLN A 538 -13.10 47.74 8.01
N ASP A 539 -13.98 46.76 7.97
CA ASP A 539 -15.21 46.70 8.73
C ASP A 539 -15.01 46.21 10.18
N GLY A 540 -13.77 45.96 10.60
CA GLY A 540 -13.41 45.45 11.91
C GLY A 540 -13.53 43.94 12.08
N LYS A 541 -13.92 43.22 11.03
CA LYS A 541 -14.04 41.75 11.07
C LYS A 541 -12.70 41.06 11.14
N GLU A 542 -12.50 40.20 12.13
CA GLU A 542 -11.33 39.33 12.25
C GLU A 542 -11.39 38.15 11.27
N ILE A 543 -10.28 37.87 10.61
CA ILE A 543 -10.13 36.80 9.61
C ILE A 543 -8.83 36.02 9.83
N ALA A 544 -8.79 34.79 9.32
CA ALA A 544 -7.57 34.01 9.20
C ALA A 544 -7.23 33.81 7.70
N VAL A 545 -6.02 34.18 7.32
CA VAL A 545 -5.54 34.12 5.93
C VAL A 545 -4.45 33.05 5.80
N LYS A 546 -4.77 31.93 5.13
CA LYS A 546 -3.83 30.83 4.79
C LYS A 546 -3.16 31.18 3.46
N ARG A 547 -1.86 31.49 3.47
CA ARG A 547 -1.07 31.83 2.29
C ARG A 547 -0.31 30.58 1.82
N LEU A 548 -0.57 30.13 0.60
CA LEU A 548 0.06 28.92 0.10
C LEU A 548 1.51 29.16 -0.34
N SER A 549 2.37 28.16 -0.13
CA SER A 549 3.76 28.20 -0.57
C SER A 549 3.85 28.06 -2.10
N ILE A 550 4.54 29.00 -2.75
CA ILE A 550 4.73 29.05 -4.20
C ILE A 550 5.54 27.85 -4.73
N SER A 551 6.35 27.22 -3.88
CA SER A 551 7.33 26.20 -4.29
C SER A 551 6.74 24.78 -4.46
N SER A 552 5.50 24.52 -4.09
CA SER A 552 4.93 23.17 -4.19
C SER A 552 3.82 23.09 -5.25
N GLY A 553 4.03 22.34 -6.32
CA GLY A 553 2.96 21.95 -7.28
C GLY A 553 1.79 21.21 -6.62
N GLN A 554 1.99 20.70 -5.42
CA GLN A 554 1.00 20.08 -4.56
C GLN A 554 0.00 21.10 -3.99
N GLY A 555 0.47 22.27 -3.55
CA GLY A 555 -0.38 23.29 -2.95
C GLY A 555 -1.48 23.80 -3.86
N LEU A 556 -1.30 23.79 -5.20
CA LEU A 556 -2.34 24.23 -6.13
C LEU A 556 -3.54 23.27 -6.17
N LYS A 557 -3.28 21.95 -6.18
CA LYS A 557 -4.36 20.95 -6.19
C LYS A 557 -5.16 21.00 -4.89
N GLU A 558 -4.50 21.17 -3.78
CA GLU A 558 -5.13 21.27 -2.46
C GLU A 558 -5.91 22.57 -2.31
N PHE A 559 -5.37 23.70 -2.77
CA PHE A 559 -6.08 24.98 -2.84
C PHE A 559 -7.38 24.85 -3.63
N MET A 560 -7.32 24.30 -4.86
CA MET A 560 -8.52 24.11 -5.70
C MET A 560 -9.51 23.16 -5.06
N ASN A 561 -9.02 22.08 -4.44
CA ASN A 561 -9.87 21.13 -3.75
C ASN A 561 -10.56 21.76 -2.54
N GLU A 562 -9.83 22.52 -1.72
CA GLU A 562 -10.36 23.20 -0.55
C GLU A 562 -11.43 24.23 -0.93
N VAL A 563 -11.18 25.03 -1.98
CA VAL A 563 -12.17 25.96 -2.54
C VAL A 563 -13.44 25.23 -3.01
N VAL A 564 -13.28 24.16 -3.78
CA VAL A 564 -14.42 23.43 -4.37
C VAL A 564 -15.26 22.72 -3.32
N VAL A 565 -14.60 22.13 -2.30
CA VAL A 565 -15.29 21.38 -1.24
C VAL A 565 -15.96 22.32 -0.26
N ILE A 566 -15.19 23.25 0.37
CA ILE A 566 -15.67 24.02 1.50
C ILE A 566 -16.66 25.13 1.11
N SER A 567 -16.57 25.66 -0.13
CA SER A 567 -17.53 26.67 -0.62
C SER A 567 -18.97 26.18 -0.67
N LYS A 568 -19.18 24.86 -0.67
CA LYS A 568 -20.49 24.23 -0.73
C LYS A 568 -21.03 23.78 0.61
N LEU A 569 -20.22 23.95 1.68
CA LEU A 569 -20.51 23.46 3.01
C LEU A 569 -20.82 24.60 3.95
N GLN A 570 -21.90 24.44 4.72
CA GLN A 570 -22.26 25.36 5.78
C GLN A 570 -22.81 24.57 6.97
N HIS A 571 -22.01 24.49 8.03
CA HIS A 571 -22.40 23.81 9.26
C HIS A 571 -21.69 24.45 10.46
N ARG A 572 -22.33 24.47 11.62
CA ARG A 572 -21.80 25.13 12.84
C ARG A 572 -20.47 24.49 13.32
N ASN A 573 -20.25 23.22 13.06
CA ASN A 573 -19.04 22.49 13.43
C ASN A 573 -18.04 22.34 12.26
N LEU A 574 -18.12 23.20 11.24
CA LEU A 574 -17.14 23.31 10.15
C LEU A 574 -16.65 24.76 10.06
N VAL A 575 -15.36 24.94 9.78
CA VAL A 575 -14.77 26.28 9.57
C VAL A 575 -15.30 26.87 8.28
N ARG A 576 -15.75 28.12 8.32
CA ARG A 576 -16.33 28.81 7.16
C ARG A 576 -15.28 29.47 6.30
N LEU A 577 -15.26 29.18 5.02
CA LEU A 577 -14.49 29.91 4.01
C LEU A 577 -15.22 31.21 3.67
N LEU A 578 -14.53 32.35 3.80
CA LEU A 578 -15.07 33.68 3.52
C LEU A 578 -14.74 34.13 2.10
N GLY A 579 -13.65 33.64 1.52
CA GLY A 579 -13.24 33.97 0.16
C GLY A 579 -11.85 33.51 -0.16
N CYS A 580 -11.34 33.88 -1.34
CA CYS A 580 -9.99 33.53 -1.78
C CYS A 580 -9.35 34.69 -2.57
N CYS A 581 -8.02 34.61 -2.73
CA CYS A 581 -7.23 35.50 -3.58
C CYS A 581 -6.34 34.67 -4.50
N THR A 582 -6.30 35.03 -5.79
CA THR A 582 -5.52 34.38 -6.84
C THR A 582 -4.75 35.39 -7.68
N GLU A 583 -4.35 36.52 -7.11
CA GLU A 583 -3.63 37.59 -7.81
C GLU A 583 -2.11 37.43 -7.69
N ARG A 584 -1.33 37.96 -8.66
CA ARG A 584 0.13 38.09 -8.63
C ARG A 584 0.88 36.79 -8.34
N ASN A 585 0.43 35.64 -8.83
CA ASN A 585 0.93 34.32 -8.49
C ASN A 585 0.73 33.89 -7.03
N GLU A 586 0.08 34.70 -6.20
CA GLU A 586 -0.28 34.37 -4.82
C GLU A 586 -1.60 33.62 -4.78
N LYS A 587 -1.70 32.66 -3.90
CA LYS A 587 -2.90 31.88 -3.64
C LYS A 587 -3.17 31.86 -2.14
N MET A 588 -4.31 32.43 -1.76
CA MET A 588 -4.67 32.57 -0.37
C MET A 588 -6.13 32.17 -0.16
N LEU A 589 -6.39 31.53 0.98
CA LEU A 589 -7.72 31.22 1.45
C LEU A 589 -8.01 32.05 2.69
N MET A 590 -9.21 32.59 2.75
CA MET A 590 -9.64 33.43 3.85
C MET A 590 -10.78 32.77 4.61
N TYR A 591 -10.57 32.56 5.90
CA TYR A 591 -11.50 31.90 6.81
C TYR A 591 -11.99 32.83 7.92
N GLU A 592 -13.05 32.40 8.58
CA GLU A 592 -13.40 32.99 9.89
C GLU A 592 -12.26 32.78 10.89
N PHE A 593 -12.03 33.77 11.76
CA PHE A 593 -10.96 33.66 12.76
C PHE A 593 -11.44 32.85 13.97
N MET A 594 -10.59 31.92 14.44
CA MET A 594 -10.82 31.06 15.60
C MET A 594 -9.93 31.53 16.76
N PRO A 595 -10.47 32.23 17.76
CA PRO A 595 -9.65 32.88 18.78
C PRO A 595 -8.97 31.90 19.72
N ASN A 596 -9.54 30.71 19.93
CA ASN A 596 -8.98 29.69 20.80
C ASN A 596 -8.03 28.72 20.07
N GLY A 597 -7.77 28.92 18.74
CA GLY A 597 -6.83 28.09 17.96
C GLY A 597 -7.26 26.63 17.85
N SER A 598 -6.29 25.72 17.85
CA SER A 598 -6.54 24.29 17.63
C SER A 598 -6.63 23.50 18.94
N LEU A 599 -7.39 22.41 18.90
CA LEU A 599 -7.68 21.54 20.04
C LEU A 599 -6.41 20.87 20.60
N ASP A 600 -5.43 20.55 19.75
CA ASP A 600 -4.17 19.93 20.19
C ASP A 600 -3.36 20.83 21.15
N ALA A 601 -3.47 22.15 21.01
CA ALA A 601 -2.86 23.10 21.90
C ALA A 601 -3.45 23.08 23.33
N TYR A 602 -4.61 22.46 23.51
CA TYR A 602 -5.26 22.29 24.80
C TYR A 602 -5.06 20.88 25.36
N ILE A 603 -5.37 19.85 24.59
CA ILE A 603 -5.36 18.48 25.12
C ILE A 603 -3.95 17.94 25.41
N PHE A 604 -2.91 18.48 24.77
CA PHE A 604 -1.52 18.00 24.93
C PHE A 604 -0.60 18.96 25.70
N ASP A 605 -1.10 20.13 26.10
CA ASP A 605 -0.36 21.08 26.93
C ASP A 605 -0.85 20.93 28.39
N SER A 606 0.02 20.51 29.28
CA SER A 606 -0.28 20.28 30.71
C SER A 606 -0.80 21.52 31.44
N SER A 607 -0.49 22.73 30.95
CA SER A 607 -0.97 23.98 31.52
C SER A 607 -2.39 24.33 31.06
N ARG A 608 -2.74 24.03 29.81
CA ARG A 608 -4.02 24.35 29.18
C ARG A 608 -5.04 23.22 29.27
N ASN A 609 -4.57 21.99 29.46
CA ASN A 609 -5.40 20.80 29.59
C ASN A 609 -6.46 20.94 30.69
N LYS A 610 -6.15 21.65 31.78
CA LYS A 610 -7.04 21.96 32.91
C LYS A 610 -8.20 22.91 32.55
N LEU A 611 -8.12 23.62 31.42
CA LEU A 611 -9.17 24.51 30.95
C LEU A 611 -10.31 23.74 30.27
N LEU A 612 -10.07 22.49 29.91
CA LEU A 612 -11.05 21.58 29.35
C LEU A 612 -11.50 20.58 30.41
N ASP A 613 -12.54 20.96 31.19
CA ASP A 613 -13.28 20.03 32.03
C ASP A 613 -13.99 18.93 31.21
N TRP A 614 -14.58 17.95 31.87
CA TRP A 614 -15.20 16.82 31.16
C TRP A 614 -16.38 17.28 30.30
N GLU A 615 -17.21 18.19 30.76
CA GLU A 615 -18.38 18.68 30.02
C GLU A 615 -17.96 19.32 28.68
N LYS A 616 -16.87 20.12 28.70
CA LYS A 616 -16.34 20.73 27.48
C LYS A 616 -15.76 19.67 26.55
N ARG A 617 -15.00 18.68 27.09
CA ARG A 617 -14.46 17.56 26.26
C ARG A 617 -15.57 16.77 25.60
N PHE A 618 -16.62 16.46 26.32
CA PHE A 618 -17.78 15.75 25.79
C PHE A 618 -18.50 16.59 24.71
N SER A 619 -18.72 17.90 24.96
CA SER A 619 -19.27 18.82 23.96
C SER A 619 -18.41 18.90 22.68
N ILE A 620 -17.09 18.88 22.83
CA ILE A 620 -16.14 18.87 21.70
C ILE A 620 -16.28 17.55 20.93
N ILE A 621 -16.28 16.40 21.60
CA ILE A 621 -16.47 15.09 20.97
C ILE A 621 -17.77 15.05 20.17
N GLU A 622 -18.87 15.47 20.79
CA GLU A 622 -20.19 15.50 20.17
C GLU A 622 -20.24 16.46 18.98
N GLY A 623 -19.63 17.64 19.09
CA GLY A 623 -19.59 18.62 18.01
C GLY A 623 -18.80 18.11 16.79
N ILE A 624 -17.65 17.45 16.99
CA ILE A 624 -16.88 16.82 15.92
C ILE A 624 -17.73 15.73 15.25
N ALA A 625 -18.36 14.86 16.04
CA ALA A 625 -19.21 13.79 15.51
C ALA A 625 -20.37 14.35 14.67
N ARG A 626 -21.02 15.45 15.09
CA ARG A 626 -22.07 16.13 14.31
C ARG A 626 -21.52 16.71 12.99
N GLY A 627 -20.32 17.30 13.03
CA GLY A 627 -19.64 17.77 11.81
C GLY A 627 -19.40 16.65 10.80
N LEU A 628 -18.96 15.47 11.26
CA LEU A 628 -18.74 14.30 10.42
C LEU A 628 -20.05 13.68 9.89
N VAL A 629 -21.12 13.64 10.70
CA VAL A 629 -22.45 13.21 10.19
C VAL A 629 -22.89 14.12 9.05
N TYR A 630 -22.72 15.43 9.22
CA TYR A 630 -23.05 16.38 8.15
C TYR A 630 -22.25 16.09 6.87
N LEU A 631 -20.94 15.87 6.96
CA LEU A 631 -20.08 15.57 5.79
C LEU A 631 -20.46 14.25 5.12
N HIS A 632 -20.72 13.20 5.89
CA HIS A 632 -20.93 11.85 5.38
C HIS A 632 -22.36 11.62 4.87
N ARG A 633 -23.37 12.31 5.43
CA ARG A 633 -24.78 12.00 5.18
C ARG A 633 -25.65 13.21 4.88
N ASP A 634 -25.58 14.25 5.73
CA ASP A 634 -26.59 15.32 5.73
C ASP A 634 -26.27 16.45 4.75
N SER A 635 -25.02 16.54 4.28
CA SER A 635 -24.63 17.47 3.22
C SER A 635 -25.15 17.00 1.86
N ARG A 636 -25.35 17.94 0.93
CA ARG A 636 -25.77 17.63 -0.45
C ARG A 636 -24.81 16.68 -1.19
N LEU A 637 -23.55 16.62 -0.76
CA LEU A 637 -22.49 15.82 -1.33
C LEU A 637 -21.88 14.96 -0.24
N LYS A 638 -21.71 13.66 -0.46
CA LYS A 638 -20.98 12.79 0.48
C LYS A 638 -19.49 13.17 0.40
N ILE A 639 -18.94 13.61 1.55
CA ILE A 639 -17.56 14.11 1.62
C ILE A 639 -16.81 13.35 2.68
N ILE A 640 -15.64 12.82 2.31
CA ILE A 640 -14.69 12.16 3.20
C ILE A 640 -13.52 13.11 3.44
N HIS A 641 -13.21 13.40 4.70
CA HIS A 641 -12.21 14.41 5.10
C HIS A 641 -10.77 13.96 4.89
N ARG A 642 -10.43 12.72 5.28
CA ARG A 642 -9.15 12.02 5.09
C ARG A 642 -7.96 12.54 5.94
N ASP A 643 -8.10 13.65 6.64
CA ASP A 643 -7.06 14.20 7.55
C ASP A 643 -7.64 14.74 8.86
N LEU A 644 -8.51 13.94 9.50
CA LEU A 644 -9.09 14.29 10.80
C LEU A 644 -8.06 14.03 11.89
N LYS A 645 -7.72 15.09 12.66
CA LYS A 645 -6.75 15.05 13.77
C LYS A 645 -6.96 16.25 14.71
N ALA A 646 -6.36 16.21 15.88
CA ALA A 646 -6.55 17.26 16.91
C ALA A 646 -6.16 18.67 16.43
N SER A 647 -5.10 18.81 15.62
CA SER A 647 -4.66 20.12 15.08
C SER A 647 -5.57 20.67 13.96
N ASN A 648 -6.43 19.85 13.38
CA ASN A 648 -7.43 20.27 12.39
C ASN A 648 -8.81 20.53 13.00
N ILE A 649 -8.96 20.46 14.33
CA ILE A 649 -10.14 20.89 15.06
C ILE A 649 -9.82 22.24 15.68
N LEU A 650 -10.48 23.29 15.20
CA LEU A 650 -10.35 24.65 15.72
C LEU A 650 -11.49 24.95 16.70
N LEU A 651 -11.21 25.82 17.66
CA LEU A 651 -12.15 26.20 18.71
C LEU A 651 -12.56 27.67 18.55
N ASP A 652 -13.86 27.91 18.50
CA ASP A 652 -14.42 29.26 18.45
C ASP A 652 -14.37 29.97 19.85
N GLU A 653 -14.94 31.16 19.97
CA GLU A 653 -14.90 31.96 21.20
C GLU A 653 -15.54 31.21 22.38
N GLU A 654 -16.57 30.41 22.14
CA GLU A 654 -17.30 29.63 23.16
C GLU A 654 -16.69 28.21 23.33
N MET A 655 -15.53 27.93 22.75
CA MET A 655 -14.89 26.61 22.76
C MET A 655 -15.65 25.52 21.98
N ASN A 656 -16.55 25.88 21.05
CA ASN A 656 -17.20 24.91 20.19
C ASN A 656 -16.22 24.43 19.10
N PRO A 657 -16.20 23.12 18.77
CA PRO A 657 -15.28 22.60 17.78
C PRO A 657 -15.76 22.86 16.35
N LYS A 658 -14.81 23.21 15.49
CA LYS A 658 -15.00 23.35 14.05
C LYS A 658 -13.92 22.58 13.29
N ILE A 659 -14.33 21.64 12.44
CA ILE A 659 -13.43 20.86 11.57
C ILE A 659 -12.90 21.79 10.49
N SER A 660 -11.58 21.76 10.27
CA SER A 660 -10.85 22.61 9.32
C SER A 660 -9.96 21.78 8.40
N ASP A 661 -9.38 22.40 7.38
CA ASP A 661 -8.39 21.85 6.45
C ASP A 661 -8.94 20.77 5.49
N PHE A 662 -9.75 21.20 4.53
CA PHE A 662 -10.37 20.32 3.53
C PHE A 662 -9.49 20.11 2.26
N GLY A 663 -8.21 20.45 2.32
CA GLY A 663 -7.29 20.31 1.19
C GLY A 663 -7.18 18.88 0.66
N MET A 664 -7.34 17.90 1.54
CA MET A 664 -7.31 16.47 1.21
C MET A 664 -8.69 15.82 1.07
N ALA A 665 -9.76 16.56 1.33
CA ALA A 665 -11.12 16.02 1.30
C ALA A 665 -11.55 15.57 -0.09
N ARG A 666 -12.45 14.58 -0.18
CA ARG A 666 -12.98 14.07 -1.45
C ARG A 666 -14.49 13.99 -1.45
N ILE A 667 -15.05 14.44 -2.56
CA ILE A 667 -16.48 14.34 -2.86
C ILE A 667 -16.73 12.99 -3.51
N PHE A 668 -17.71 12.24 -3.00
CA PHE A 668 -18.19 10.97 -3.53
C PHE A 668 -19.41 11.16 -4.41
N GLY A 669 -19.54 10.34 -5.44
CA GLY A 669 -20.77 10.21 -6.21
C GLY A 669 -21.89 9.54 -5.41
N VAL A 670 -23.15 9.73 -5.82
CA VAL A 670 -24.34 9.22 -5.09
C VAL A 670 -24.36 7.68 -4.98
N SER A 671 -23.63 6.96 -5.85
CA SER A 671 -23.56 5.50 -5.87
C SER A 671 -22.23 4.93 -5.39
N GLU A 672 -21.31 5.76 -4.87
CA GLU A 672 -20.00 5.32 -4.43
C GLU A 672 -19.99 5.15 -2.91
N ASP A 673 -19.75 3.93 -2.42
CA ASP A 673 -19.57 3.65 -0.98
C ASP A 673 -18.10 3.70 -0.55
N HIS A 674 -17.17 3.42 -1.47
CA HIS A 674 -15.72 3.49 -1.25
C HIS A 674 -15.02 3.94 -2.52
N ALA A 675 -13.83 4.51 -2.39
CA ALA A 675 -12.99 4.87 -3.54
C ALA A 675 -11.54 4.47 -3.28
N ASN A 676 -10.81 4.23 -4.37
CA ASN A 676 -9.40 3.90 -4.33
C ASN A 676 -8.57 5.12 -4.73
N THR A 677 -7.41 5.29 -4.07
CA THR A 677 -6.43 6.29 -4.45
C THR A 677 -5.04 5.69 -4.49
N GLN A 678 -4.30 6.00 -5.53
CA GLN A 678 -2.89 5.62 -5.64
C GLN A 678 -1.99 6.51 -4.77
N ARG A 679 -2.48 7.68 -4.39
CA ARG A 679 -1.75 8.61 -3.53
C ARG A 679 -2.40 8.66 -2.15
N ILE A 680 -1.77 7.98 -1.20
CA ILE A 680 -2.14 8.01 0.21
C ILE A 680 -1.61 9.32 0.79
N VAL A 681 -2.51 10.11 1.37
CA VAL A 681 -2.20 11.40 1.99
C VAL A 681 -2.96 11.52 3.30
N GLY A 682 -2.38 12.14 4.30
CA GLY A 682 -2.99 12.31 5.63
C GLY A 682 -1.92 12.23 6.72
N THR A 683 -2.34 12.11 7.96
CA THR A 683 -1.46 12.10 9.13
C THR A 683 -1.30 10.68 9.67
N TYR A 684 -0.06 10.19 9.71
CA TYR A 684 0.25 8.87 10.29
C TYR A 684 -0.26 8.77 11.73
N GLY A 685 -0.82 7.62 12.09
CA GLY A 685 -1.44 7.38 13.40
C GLY A 685 -2.94 7.68 13.48
N TYR A 686 -3.50 8.47 12.53
CA TYR A 686 -4.94 8.71 12.41
C TYR A 686 -5.54 8.04 11.18
N MET A 687 -4.72 7.56 10.25
CA MET A 687 -5.19 6.87 9.05
C MET A 687 -5.75 5.50 9.38
N ALA A 688 -6.91 5.19 8.80
CA ALA A 688 -7.48 3.84 8.86
C ALA A 688 -6.58 2.83 8.12
N PRO A 689 -6.52 1.55 8.59
CA PRO A 689 -5.65 0.54 8.00
C PRO A 689 -5.88 0.34 6.49
N GLU A 690 -7.13 0.18 6.07
CA GLU A 690 -7.50 0.02 4.66
C GLU A 690 -7.10 1.23 3.80
N TYR A 691 -7.14 2.42 4.38
CA TYR A 691 -6.71 3.63 3.69
C TYR A 691 -5.18 3.73 3.63
N ALA A 692 -4.50 3.57 4.77
CA ALA A 692 -3.04 3.66 4.84
C ALA A 692 -2.35 2.59 3.98
N MET A 693 -2.96 1.41 3.86
CA MET A 693 -2.36 0.24 3.26
C MET A 693 -2.80 -0.03 1.82
N GLN A 694 -4.08 0.22 1.51
CA GLN A 694 -4.67 -0.12 0.21
C GLN A 694 -5.08 1.10 -0.61
N GLY A 695 -5.02 2.30 0.00
CA GLY A 695 -5.58 3.50 -0.61
C GLY A 695 -7.11 3.48 -0.71
N VAL A 696 -7.75 2.46 -0.12
CA VAL A 696 -9.22 2.35 -0.07
C VAL A 696 -9.73 3.22 1.06
N PHE A 697 -10.59 4.17 0.75
CA PHE A 697 -11.16 5.06 1.75
C PHE A 697 -12.68 5.23 1.58
N SER A 698 -13.34 5.42 2.71
CA SER A 698 -14.78 5.58 2.81
C SER A 698 -15.10 6.50 4.02
N ASP A 699 -16.37 6.69 4.33
CA ASP A 699 -16.78 7.31 5.59
C ASP A 699 -16.23 6.58 6.82
N LYS A 700 -15.99 5.26 6.71
CA LYS A 700 -15.40 4.45 7.79
C LYS A 700 -13.93 4.77 8.07
N SER A 701 -13.23 5.36 7.11
CA SER A 701 -11.86 5.84 7.32
C SER A 701 -11.84 7.09 8.21
N ASP A 702 -12.78 8.02 8.03
CA ASP A 702 -12.95 9.17 8.95
C ASP A 702 -13.45 8.73 10.33
N VAL A 703 -14.29 7.67 10.40
CA VAL A 703 -14.73 7.09 11.68
C VAL A 703 -13.53 6.55 12.47
N PHE A 704 -12.57 5.90 11.81
CA PHE A 704 -11.33 5.45 12.46
C PHE A 704 -10.54 6.64 13.02
N SER A 705 -10.30 7.65 12.19
CA SER A 705 -9.60 8.88 12.63
C SER A 705 -10.32 9.57 13.79
N PHE A 706 -11.65 9.58 13.78
CA PHE A 706 -12.46 10.07 14.89
C PHE A 706 -12.27 9.23 16.16
N GLY A 707 -12.21 7.91 16.04
CA GLY A 707 -11.96 7.01 17.18
C GLY A 707 -10.63 7.27 17.85
N VAL A 708 -9.55 7.46 17.06
CA VAL A 708 -8.23 7.87 17.58
C VAL A 708 -8.33 9.20 18.32
N LEU A 709 -8.91 10.20 17.66
CA LEU A 709 -9.09 11.54 18.24
C LEU A 709 -9.93 11.53 19.53
N LEU A 710 -10.99 10.73 19.58
CA LEU A 710 -11.82 10.57 20.76
C LEU A 710 -11.01 10.02 21.95
N ILE A 711 -10.21 8.97 21.71
CA ILE A 711 -9.34 8.40 22.74
C ILE A 711 -8.30 9.42 23.20
N GLU A 712 -7.70 10.20 22.30
CA GLU A 712 -6.78 11.30 22.66
C GLU A 712 -7.45 12.36 23.54
N ILE A 713 -8.67 12.79 23.18
CA ILE A 713 -9.43 13.79 23.96
C ILE A 713 -9.73 13.29 25.36
N VAL A 714 -10.10 12.01 25.50
CA VAL A 714 -10.42 11.40 26.79
C VAL A 714 -9.17 11.18 27.63
N CYS A 715 -8.07 10.71 27.01
CA CYS A 715 -6.85 10.36 27.76
C CYS A 715 -5.94 11.55 28.04
N GLY A 716 -6.00 12.62 27.25
CA GLY A 716 -5.05 13.74 27.33
C GLY A 716 -3.67 13.44 26.72
N ARG A 717 -3.51 12.31 26.04
CA ARG A 717 -2.21 11.81 25.54
C ARG A 717 -2.21 11.68 24.03
N ARG A 718 -1.08 12.03 23.40
CA ARG A 718 -0.90 11.86 21.94
C ARG A 718 -0.76 10.39 21.57
N ASN A 719 -1.38 9.98 20.48
CA ASN A 719 -1.19 8.65 19.92
C ASN A 719 0.28 8.36 19.56
N SER A 720 1.03 9.37 19.11
CA SER A 720 2.44 9.26 18.74
C SER A 720 3.43 9.22 19.91
N SER A 721 3.06 9.68 21.11
CA SER A 721 4.01 9.76 22.27
C SER A 721 4.38 8.41 22.88
N PHE A 722 3.71 7.34 22.46
CA PHE A 722 3.98 5.99 22.96
C PHE A 722 5.12 5.27 22.24
N TYR A 723 5.64 5.82 21.14
CA TYR A 723 6.78 5.23 20.41
C TYR A 723 8.14 5.41 21.11
N GLU A 724 8.23 6.27 22.14
CA GLU A 724 9.49 6.63 22.81
C GLU A 724 9.80 5.79 24.06
N HIS A 725 8.91 4.90 24.51
CA HIS A 725 9.12 4.09 25.72
C HIS A 725 9.29 2.60 25.40
N GLU A 726 10.17 1.93 26.13
CA GLU A 726 10.60 0.52 25.97
C GLU A 726 9.48 -0.54 25.97
N ASN A 727 8.24 -0.19 26.24
CA ASN A 727 7.08 -1.09 26.19
C ASN A 727 6.19 -0.90 24.94
N SER A 728 6.68 -0.24 23.90
CA SER A 728 6.21 -0.19 22.51
C SER A 728 4.69 -0.31 22.22
N LEU A 729 3.78 0.03 23.16
CA LEU A 729 2.33 0.07 22.93
C LEU A 729 1.94 1.42 22.33
N THR A 730 1.22 1.42 21.19
CA THR A 730 0.51 2.62 20.73
C THR A 730 -0.56 3.02 21.76
N LEU A 731 -1.05 4.28 21.74
CA LEU A 731 -2.15 4.69 22.63
C LEU A 731 -3.35 3.74 22.48
N LEU A 732 -3.68 3.32 21.24
CA LEU A 732 -4.75 2.36 20.98
C LEU A 732 -4.47 1.00 21.61
N GLY A 733 -3.24 0.52 21.55
CA GLY A 733 -2.82 -0.73 22.15
C GLY A 733 -2.90 -0.68 23.67
N PHE A 734 -2.45 0.41 24.27
CA PHE A 734 -2.55 0.66 25.70
C PHE A 734 -4.02 0.74 26.14
N ALA A 735 -4.85 1.50 25.41
CA ALA A 735 -6.28 1.61 25.69
C ALA A 735 -6.98 0.24 25.64
N TRP A 736 -6.68 -0.58 24.64
CA TRP A 736 -7.22 -1.94 24.52
C TRP A 736 -6.79 -2.85 25.68
N THR A 737 -5.52 -2.81 26.08
CA THR A 737 -5.01 -3.61 27.20
C THR A 737 -5.72 -3.23 28.50
N GLN A 738 -5.80 -1.92 28.80
CA GLN A 738 -6.48 -1.43 29.99
C GLN A 738 -7.99 -1.74 29.97
N TRP A 739 -8.62 -1.68 28.78
CA TRP A 739 -10.02 -2.09 28.62
C TRP A 739 -10.23 -3.57 28.97
N ARG A 740 -9.40 -4.45 28.44
CA ARG A 740 -9.47 -5.91 28.72
C ARG A 740 -9.23 -6.26 30.18
N GLU A 741 -8.34 -5.57 30.84
CA GLU A 741 -7.97 -5.77 32.24
C GLU A 741 -8.97 -5.12 33.22
N GLY A 742 -9.91 -4.33 32.75
CA GLY A 742 -10.86 -3.57 33.60
C GLY A 742 -10.24 -2.38 34.32
N ASN A 743 -9.03 -1.96 33.92
CA ASN A 743 -8.24 -0.89 34.56
C ASN A 743 -8.30 0.43 33.81
N ILE A 744 -9.45 0.77 33.22
CA ILE A 744 -9.63 1.90 32.30
C ILE A 744 -9.26 3.25 32.95
N VAL A 745 -9.43 3.37 34.25
CA VAL A 745 -9.07 4.61 34.98
C VAL A 745 -7.60 4.98 34.82
N CYS A 746 -6.71 3.99 34.64
CA CYS A 746 -5.27 4.20 34.38
C CYS A 746 -4.97 4.86 33.03
N LEU A 747 -5.94 4.87 32.12
CA LEU A 747 -5.84 5.49 30.80
C LEU A 747 -5.97 7.00 30.87
N ILE A 748 -6.73 7.50 31.82
CA ILE A 748 -7.15 8.91 31.93
C ILE A 748 -6.15 9.61 32.84
N GLU A 749 -5.70 10.79 32.46
CA GLU A 749 -4.93 11.63 33.36
C GLU A 749 -5.72 11.94 34.63
N PRO A 750 -5.14 11.81 35.84
CA PRO A 750 -5.87 12.00 37.09
C PRO A 750 -6.55 13.37 37.21
N GLU A 751 -6.03 14.39 36.56
CA GLU A 751 -6.56 15.75 36.55
C GLU A 751 -7.79 15.94 35.67
N ILE A 752 -8.03 15.01 34.74
CA ILE A 752 -9.18 15.01 33.82
C ILE A 752 -10.31 14.12 34.35
N TYR A 753 -9.99 13.15 35.20
CA TYR A 753 -10.94 12.17 35.67
C TYR A 753 -11.96 12.78 36.63
N ASP A 754 -13.23 12.76 36.21
CA ASP A 754 -14.37 13.20 37.04
C ASP A 754 -15.20 11.99 37.47
N HIS A 755 -15.30 11.76 38.77
CA HIS A 755 -16.09 10.69 39.38
C HIS A 755 -17.58 10.76 39.03
N ASN A 756 -18.12 11.98 38.84
CA ASN A 756 -19.55 12.16 38.53
C ASN A 756 -19.87 11.72 37.10
N HIS A 757 -18.90 11.80 36.19
CA HIS A 757 -19.07 11.47 34.80
C HIS A 757 -18.43 10.13 34.43
N HIS A 758 -18.05 9.29 35.40
CA HIS A 758 -17.35 8.01 35.18
C HIS A 758 -18.01 7.13 34.11
N LYS A 759 -19.33 6.95 34.13
CA LYS A 759 -20.06 6.14 33.17
C LYS A 759 -19.98 6.69 31.75
N GLU A 760 -20.06 8.02 31.61
CA GLU A 760 -19.97 8.71 30.31
C GLU A 760 -18.55 8.60 29.72
N ILE A 761 -17.52 8.76 30.57
CA ILE A 761 -16.12 8.57 30.20
C ILE A 761 -15.87 7.15 29.68
N LEU A 762 -16.35 6.13 30.42
CA LEU A 762 -16.23 4.72 30.01
C LEU A 762 -16.95 4.46 28.68
N ARG A 763 -18.10 5.06 28.49
CA ARG A 763 -18.87 4.99 27.25
C ARG A 763 -18.09 5.60 26.10
N CYS A 764 -17.48 6.75 26.28
CA CYS A 764 -16.66 7.40 25.25
C CYS A 764 -15.46 6.52 24.83
N ILE A 765 -14.75 5.92 25.79
CA ILE A 765 -13.66 4.99 25.50
C ILE A 765 -14.15 3.77 24.72
N HIS A 766 -15.28 3.18 25.14
CA HIS A 766 -15.87 2.05 24.45
C HIS A 766 -16.22 2.36 22.99
N ILE A 767 -16.87 3.53 22.76
CA ILE A 767 -17.19 4.00 21.41
C ILE A 767 -15.92 4.26 20.60
N GLY A 768 -14.87 4.83 21.22
CA GLY A 768 -13.57 5.03 20.60
C GLY A 768 -12.98 3.70 20.10
N LEU A 769 -13.00 2.68 20.96
CA LEU A 769 -12.52 1.34 20.62
C LEU A 769 -13.34 0.69 19.47
N LEU A 770 -14.65 0.92 19.41
CA LEU A 770 -15.48 0.47 18.30
C LEU A 770 -15.13 1.20 16.99
N CYS A 771 -14.82 2.49 17.06
CA CYS A 771 -14.45 3.27 15.89
C CYS A 771 -13.09 2.86 15.29
N VAL A 772 -12.17 2.33 16.10
CA VAL A 772 -10.83 1.93 15.66
C VAL A 772 -10.70 0.42 15.37
N GLN A 773 -11.82 -0.28 15.14
CA GLN A 773 -11.79 -1.68 14.73
C GLN A 773 -11.00 -1.85 13.43
N GLU A 774 -10.32 -2.98 13.29
CA GLU A 774 -9.51 -3.29 12.12
C GLU A 774 -10.32 -3.28 10.82
N SER A 775 -11.40 -4.02 10.79
CA SER A 775 -12.31 -4.07 9.65
C SER A 775 -13.22 -2.84 9.58
N ALA A 776 -13.25 -2.16 8.44
CA ALA A 776 -14.11 -1.00 8.21
C ALA A 776 -15.61 -1.31 8.40
N ILE A 777 -16.04 -2.54 8.11
CA ILE A 777 -17.45 -2.98 8.24
C ILE A 777 -17.86 -3.02 9.71
N ASP A 778 -16.96 -3.41 10.60
CA ASP A 778 -17.24 -3.54 12.04
C ASP A 778 -17.32 -2.18 12.76
N ARG A 779 -16.83 -1.11 12.15
CA ARG A 779 -16.92 0.25 12.71
C ARG A 779 -18.34 0.80 12.57
N PRO A 780 -18.89 1.48 13.59
CA PRO A 780 -20.19 2.13 13.47
C PRO A 780 -20.18 3.25 12.42
N THR A 781 -21.35 3.71 11.99
CA THR A 781 -21.47 4.97 11.25
C THR A 781 -21.41 6.16 12.23
N MET A 782 -21.04 7.36 11.75
CA MET A 782 -21.04 8.55 12.63
C MET A 782 -22.41 8.88 13.21
N ALA A 783 -23.50 8.58 12.50
CA ALA A 783 -24.86 8.70 13.03
C ALA A 783 -25.12 7.74 14.20
N THR A 784 -24.64 6.50 14.08
CA THR A 784 -24.69 5.50 15.17
C THR A 784 -23.84 5.95 16.35
N VAL A 785 -22.65 6.52 16.09
CA VAL A 785 -21.77 7.08 17.14
C VAL A 785 -22.48 8.16 17.96
N ILE A 786 -23.15 9.12 17.31
CA ILE A 786 -23.92 10.15 18.03
C ILE A 786 -25.04 9.51 18.85
N SER A 787 -25.75 8.53 18.32
CA SER A 787 -26.78 7.83 19.07
C SER A 787 -26.23 7.11 20.29
N MET A 788 -25.04 6.49 20.17
CA MET A 788 -24.34 5.83 21.27
C MET A 788 -23.84 6.84 22.33
N LEU A 789 -23.36 8.02 21.91
CA LEU A 789 -22.91 9.06 22.84
C LEU A 789 -24.08 9.60 23.69
N ASN A 790 -25.24 9.84 23.08
CA ASN A 790 -26.38 10.53 23.71
C ASN A 790 -27.43 9.62 24.40
N SER A 791 -27.31 8.30 24.27
CA SER A 791 -28.26 7.35 24.82
C SER A 791 -27.69 6.54 25.98
N GLU A 792 -28.22 6.69 27.17
CA GLU A 792 -27.84 5.87 28.32
C GLU A 792 -28.42 4.43 28.26
N ILE A 793 -29.45 4.21 27.47
CA ILE A 793 -30.22 2.97 27.41
C ILE A 793 -29.72 2.03 26.29
N MET A 794 -29.01 2.57 25.31
CA MET A 794 -28.52 1.78 24.15
C MET A 794 -27.42 0.81 24.57
N GLU A 795 -27.63 -0.48 24.37
CA GLU A 795 -26.58 -1.48 24.49
C GLU A 795 -25.52 -1.26 23.41
N ILE A 796 -24.28 -1.04 23.84
CA ILE A 796 -23.13 -0.88 22.96
C ILE A 796 -22.54 -2.27 22.70
N PRO A 797 -22.33 -2.69 21.44
CA PRO A 797 -21.75 -4.00 21.13
C PRO A 797 -20.34 -4.12 21.72
N PRO A 798 -19.87 -5.33 22.04
CA PRO A 798 -18.55 -5.53 22.60
C PRO A 798 -17.47 -5.11 21.59
N ALA A 799 -16.49 -4.32 22.07
CA ALA A 799 -15.34 -3.95 21.25
C ALA A 799 -14.45 -5.18 20.99
N ARG A 800 -13.91 -5.28 19.78
CA ARG A 800 -12.89 -6.25 19.40
C ARG A 800 -11.52 -5.60 19.39
N GLN A 801 -10.48 -6.39 19.18
CA GLN A 801 -9.10 -5.88 19.11
C GLN A 801 -8.95 -4.79 18.03
N PRO A 802 -8.40 -3.62 18.38
CA PRO A 802 -8.14 -2.56 17.40
C PRO A 802 -7.04 -2.95 16.41
N ALA A 803 -7.03 -2.28 15.26
CA ALA A 803 -5.94 -2.37 14.30
C ALA A 803 -4.58 -2.02 14.92
N PHE A 804 -3.49 -2.56 14.37
CA PHE A 804 -2.07 -2.27 14.72
C PHE A 804 -1.55 -2.83 16.06
N LEU A 805 -2.28 -3.67 16.79
CA LEU A 805 -1.79 -4.35 17.98
C LEU A 805 -0.82 -5.51 17.70
N LEU A 806 -0.84 -6.06 16.50
CA LEU A 806 -0.03 -7.22 16.11
C LEU A 806 1.47 -6.91 15.96
N MET A 807 1.88 -5.66 15.81
CA MET A 807 3.30 -5.29 15.74
C MET A 807 4.08 -5.51 17.03
N GLN A 808 3.41 -5.68 18.17
CA GLN A 808 4.03 -5.71 19.50
C GLN A 808 4.50 -7.07 19.96
N ASN A 809 3.82 -8.13 19.59
CA ASN A 809 4.25 -9.47 19.98
C ASN A 809 5.55 -9.92 19.30
N MET A 810 6.01 -9.19 18.29
CA MET A 810 7.28 -9.47 17.62
C MET A 810 8.51 -8.81 18.26
N MET A 811 8.37 -7.64 18.87
CA MET A 811 9.52 -6.99 19.55
C MET A 811 9.84 -7.63 20.90
N ASN A 812 8.86 -8.23 21.57
CA ASN A 812 9.07 -8.85 22.88
C ASN A 812 9.77 -10.21 22.82
N THR A 813 9.92 -10.82 21.65
CA THR A 813 10.68 -12.09 21.51
C THR A 813 12.15 -11.87 21.17
N VAL A 814 12.55 -10.64 20.82
CA VAL A 814 13.94 -10.33 20.42
C VAL A 814 14.74 -9.59 21.51
N CYS A 815 14.12 -9.10 22.57
CA CYS A 815 14.79 -8.32 23.63
C CYS A 815 15.06 -9.09 24.90
N SER A 816 15.55 -10.33 24.81
CA SER A 816 16.28 -10.96 25.92
C SER A 816 17.63 -11.42 25.36
N GLU A 817 18.57 -10.50 25.19
CA GLU A 817 20.00 -10.70 25.42
C GLU A 817 20.79 -9.49 24.89
N GLU A 818 21.47 -8.86 25.84
CA GLU A 818 22.68 -8.03 25.77
C GLU A 818 22.65 -6.62 25.14
N ARG A 819 22.81 -5.66 26.07
CA ARG A 819 23.23 -4.27 25.82
C ARG A 819 24.65 -4.24 25.21
N ASN A 820 24.75 -3.49 24.09
CA ASN A 820 25.91 -2.57 23.95
C ASN A 820 25.57 -1.48 22.93
N GLU A 821 25.88 -0.26 23.36
CA GLU A 821 25.63 1.00 22.71
C GLU A 821 26.41 1.16 21.40
N VAL A 822 25.75 1.59 20.32
CA VAL A 822 26.34 2.56 19.36
C VAL A 822 25.20 3.39 18.78
N TYR A 823 25.22 4.69 19.05
CA TYR A 823 24.35 5.70 18.47
C TYR A 823 24.65 5.87 16.98
N SER A 824 23.63 5.77 16.15
CA SER A 824 23.61 6.33 14.80
C SER A 824 22.37 7.21 14.66
N ASN A 825 22.61 8.52 14.65
CA ASN A 825 21.63 9.55 14.39
C ASN A 825 21.21 9.51 12.91
N ASN A 826 20.03 8.99 12.61
CA ASN A 826 19.34 9.33 11.37
C ASN A 826 18.13 10.20 11.74
N ALA A 827 18.30 11.50 11.53
CA ALA A 827 17.25 12.48 11.68
C ALA A 827 16.23 12.32 10.54
N VAL A 828 15.15 11.63 10.82
CA VAL A 828 13.91 11.83 10.09
C VAL A 828 13.39 13.20 10.53
N SER A 829 13.25 14.15 9.60
CA SER A 829 12.66 15.45 9.92
C SER A 829 11.17 15.26 10.23
N ILE A 830 10.90 15.05 11.51
CA ILE A 830 9.56 15.18 12.08
C ILE A 830 9.33 16.70 12.12
N THR A 831 8.42 17.18 11.29
CA THR A 831 7.91 18.54 11.45
C THR A 831 7.22 18.61 12.80
N ASP A 832 7.77 19.38 13.71
CA ASP A 832 7.16 19.72 14.98
C ASP A 832 5.76 20.27 14.73
N LEU A 833 4.76 19.54 15.22
CA LEU A 833 3.36 19.90 15.14
C LEU A 833 3.07 20.92 16.25
N HIS A 834 3.44 22.18 16.02
CA HIS A 834 2.86 23.27 16.80
C HIS A 834 1.47 23.59 16.25
N GLY A 835 0.48 23.66 17.12
CA GLY A 835 -0.90 23.98 16.78
C GLY A 835 -1.03 25.31 16.02
N ARG A 836 -2.04 25.39 15.21
CA ARG A 836 -2.40 26.60 14.43
C ARG A 836 -2.98 27.68 15.29
#